data_7cacec871207abd23cbf676fb6168371
#
_entry.id   7cacec871207abd23cbf676fb6168371
#
_cell.length_a   1.000
_cell.length_b   1.000
_cell.length_c   1.000
_cell.angle_alpha   90.00
_cell.angle_beta   90.00
_cell.angle_gamma   90.00
#
_symmetry.space_group_name_H-M   'P 1'
#
loop_
_entity.id
_entity.type
_entity.pdbx_description
1 polymer ?
#
loop_
_entity_poly.entity_id
_entity_poly.type
_entity_poly.pdbx_seq_one_letter_code
_entity_poly.pdbx_strand_id
1 'polypeptide(L)'
;MPSGQPYVHLHVHSEYSILDGACRIEPLVARAAELGMSAIGLTDHGSMAGAVELTRAATRAGIRPVLGCEMYVVDDHAVRPQKERRCHLTLLAETSEGYHNLVRLVSAGYLDGYWYRPRVDLEQLAAHSKGIIALSGCLSGRVCKALVDGDERGARGEVDRLVQIFGRDNVYIELQDGGIDIQTAINPVLAGLARDAGLPLVGTGDVHYLTAADAVPHEAMLCIQTGDTLDNPDRFKFSNHGFYLKSPEEMYSLMAEPWGADMLARTVEIAERCDAQLDLDTLHLPRFDVPEGRTAPQYLRELAETGLRERYGAETPELRDRLEFELRTIEEMGYADYFLIVWDFIRFARQDGVSVGPGRGSAAGSLVAYCLRITDLDPMRYSLLFERFLNPGRKSLPDIDIDFAVAGRERVINYVAEKYGRRNVAQIITFGKMQPKAAIKDAGRVMGIPYGVVDRIAKLVPDGPKISFEACMKAGAELRRSYDTDETTRSIVDMAMPLEGVVRNDSIHAAAVVIGDRPLTEYLPLQQKGADSEVVTQFSMNDVDALGLLKMDFLGLRNLDVIDRAVEIIAQSTGTELDMDAVPLDDRKTYEMMARGDATGVFQFESTGMRDALRQVKPTEFEDIVALVALCRPGPMQYIPAYANRKNGKEPVTFADPRLKAILGTTFGIALYQEESMEIAQQIGG
;
A
#
# COMPACT_ATOMS: atom_id res chain seq x y z
N MET A 1 31.21 20.61 12.05
CA MET A 1 31.10 21.08 10.66
C MET A 1 31.21 19.86 9.80
N PRO A 2 30.28 19.57 8.90
CA PRO A 2 30.49 18.46 7.99
C PRO A 2 31.76 18.72 7.20
N SER A 3 32.55 17.68 7.00
CA SER A 3 33.75 17.70 6.18
C SER A 3 33.37 18.17 4.79
N GLY A 4 34.07 19.13 4.23
CA GLY A 4 33.69 19.83 3.01
C GLY A 4 33.88 19.05 1.69
N GLN A 5 33.67 17.73 1.70
CA GLN A 5 33.77 16.89 0.51
C GLN A 5 32.35 16.64 -0.05
N PRO A 6 31.97 17.24 -1.20
CA PRO A 6 30.63 17.11 -1.76
C PRO A 6 30.43 15.71 -2.34
N TYR A 7 29.47 14.97 -1.79
CA TYR A 7 29.09 13.65 -2.30
C TYR A 7 27.65 13.30 -1.89
N VAL A 8 26.92 12.61 -2.78
CA VAL A 8 25.63 11.98 -2.51
C VAL A 8 25.55 10.62 -3.21
N HIS A 9 24.85 9.66 -2.59
CA HIS A 9 24.61 8.38 -3.24
C HIS A 9 23.49 8.49 -4.26
N LEU A 10 23.78 8.14 -5.52
CA LEU A 10 22.83 8.13 -6.64
C LEU A 10 22.35 6.74 -7.04
N HIS A 11 23.10 5.68 -6.72
CA HIS A 11 22.76 4.29 -6.99
C HIS A 11 22.51 3.58 -5.64
N VAL A 12 21.22 3.41 -5.31
CA VAL A 12 20.78 2.94 -3.99
C VAL A 12 19.56 2.04 -4.14
N HIS A 13 19.60 0.89 -3.49
CA HIS A 13 18.52 -0.08 -3.41
C HIS A 13 17.85 -0.06 -2.04
N SER A 14 16.54 0.14 -2.04
CA SER A 14 15.73 0.10 -0.82
C SER A 14 15.08 -1.27 -0.62
N GLU A 15 14.26 -1.38 0.42
CA GLU A 15 13.40 -2.54 0.68
C GLU A 15 12.44 -2.88 -0.48
N TYR A 16 12.27 -1.97 -1.46
CA TYR A 16 11.47 -2.20 -2.65
C TYR A 16 12.22 -2.90 -3.81
N SER A 17 13.55 -3.06 -3.68
CA SER A 17 14.31 -4.12 -4.35
C SER A 17 14.13 -5.43 -3.57
N ILE A 18 12.90 -6.02 -3.63
CA ILE A 18 12.39 -7.01 -2.70
C ILE A 18 13.37 -8.15 -2.48
N LEU A 19 13.77 -8.35 -1.21
CA LEU A 19 14.72 -9.37 -0.74
C LEU A 19 16.13 -9.25 -1.38
N ASP A 20 16.48 -8.07 -1.88
CA ASP A 20 17.79 -7.72 -2.40
C ASP A 20 18.32 -6.45 -1.73
N GLY A 21 17.53 -5.36 -1.69
CA GLY A 21 17.82 -4.18 -0.90
C GLY A 21 17.24 -4.25 0.52
N ALA A 22 18.02 -3.84 1.53
CA ALA A 22 17.63 -3.82 2.93
C ALA A 22 17.48 -2.39 3.51
N CYS A 23 17.71 -1.35 2.71
CA CYS A 23 17.56 0.04 3.15
C CYS A 23 16.08 0.40 3.27
N ARG A 24 15.55 0.53 4.48
CA ARG A 24 14.23 1.14 4.70
C ARG A 24 14.32 2.65 4.43
N ILE A 25 13.32 3.21 3.77
CA ILE A 25 13.37 4.60 3.25
C ILE A 25 13.61 5.63 4.37
N GLU A 26 12.84 5.62 5.46
CA GLU A 26 12.98 6.59 6.55
C GLU A 26 14.39 6.56 7.20
N PRO A 27 14.94 5.39 7.61
CA PRO A 27 16.30 5.30 8.11
C PRO A 27 17.37 5.68 7.08
N LEU A 28 17.17 5.36 5.80
CA LEU A 28 18.08 5.72 4.71
C LEU A 28 18.23 7.24 4.60
N VAL A 29 17.10 7.95 4.55
CA VAL A 29 17.05 9.42 4.46
C VAL A 29 17.66 10.06 5.72
N ALA A 30 17.29 9.57 6.91
CA ALA A 30 17.84 10.07 8.17
C ALA A 30 19.37 9.91 8.19
N ARG A 31 19.88 8.74 7.80
CA ARG A 31 21.32 8.48 7.77
C ARG A 31 22.07 9.34 6.74
N ALA A 32 21.50 9.55 5.55
CA ALA A 32 22.08 10.44 4.55
C ALA A 32 22.19 11.88 5.06
N ALA A 33 21.15 12.38 5.72
CA ALA A 33 21.15 13.71 6.35
C ALA A 33 22.18 13.83 7.51
N GLU A 34 22.29 12.81 8.38
CA GLU A 34 23.30 12.73 9.43
C GLU A 34 24.71 12.78 8.88
N LEU A 35 24.97 12.13 7.74
CA LEU A 35 26.25 12.13 7.04
C LEU A 35 26.50 13.42 6.28
N GLY A 36 25.60 14.40 6.33
CA GLY A 36 25.74 15.72 5.71
C GLY A 36 25.52 15.73 4.21
N MET A 37 24.86 14.71 3.64
CA MET A 37 24.52 14.67 2.22
C MET A 37 23.35 15.61 1.92
N SER A 38 23.44 16.37 0.81
CA SER A 38 22.39 17.30 0.39
C SER A 38 21.24 16.63 -0.37
N ALA A 39 21.43 15.37 -0.80
CA ALA A 39 20.45 14.58 -1.55
C ALA A 39 20.69 13.09 -1.34
N ILE A 40 19.71 12.27 -1.75
CA ILE A 40 19.81 10.81 -1.78
C ILE A 40 19.06 10.27 -2.99
N GLY A 41 19.68 9.36 -3.74
CA GLY A 41 19.07 8.63 -4.84
C GLY A 41 18.26 7.42 -4.38
N LEU A 42 17.33 7.01 -5.23
CA LEU A 42 16.62 5.73 -5.12
C LEU A 42 16.50 5.11 -6.50
N THR A 43 17.09 3.93 -6.68
CA THR A 43 17.23 3.26 -7.98
C THR A 43 16.94 1.75 -7.84
N ASP A 44 15.81 1.41 -7.24
CA ASP A 44 15.40 0.02 -7.05
C ASP A 44 15.32 -0.76 -8.38
N HIS A 45 15.52 -2.07 -8.30
CA HIS A 45 15.50 -2.98 -9.45
C HIS A 45 14.11 -3.05 -10.11
N GLY A 46 13.96 -2.38 -11.27
CA GLY A 46 12.71 -2.38 -12.04
C GLY A 46 11.50 -1.86 -11.26
N SER A 47 11.72 -1.04 -10.22
CA SER A 47 10.66 -0.58 -9.33
C SER A 47 10.83 0.90 -9.00
N MET A 48 9.70 1.61 -8.87
CA MET A 48 9.64 2.97 -8.34
C MET A 48 8.74 3.03 -7.10
N ALA A 49 8.46 1.89 -6.47
CA ALA A 49 7.50 1.78 -5.37
C ALA A 49 7.81 2.69 -4.17
N GLY A 50 9.08 2.99 -3.92
CA GLY A 50 9.53 3.88 -2.84
C GLY A 50 9.52 5.38 -3.16
N ALA A 51 9.12 5.81 -4.37
CA ALA A 51 9.29 7.20 -4.82
C ALA A 51 8.52 8.22 -3.98
N VAL A 52 7.27 7.93 -3.63
CA VAL A 52 6.43 8.83 -2.80
C VAL A 52 6.95 8.89 -1.37
N GLU A 53 7.30 7.73 -0.79
CA GLU A 53 7.86 7.64 0.57
C GLU A 53 9.18 8.39 0.66
N LEU A 54 10.09 8.19 -0.32
CA LEU A 54 11.37 8.92 -0.41
C LEU A 54 11.14 10.43 -0.48
N THR A 55 10.26 10.89 -1.36
CA THR A 55 9.96 12.32 -1.54
C THR A 55 9.52 12.95 -0.23
N ARG A 56 8.59 12.30 0.47
CA ARG A 56 8.08 12.78 1.77
C ARG A 56 9.16 12.76 2.86
N ALA A 57 9.93 11.69 2.96
CA ALA A 57 10.98 11.56 3.97
C ALA A 57 12.10 12.59 3.73
N ALA A 58 12.57 12.73 2.49
CA ALA A 58 13.61 13.67 2.11
C ALA A 58 13.18 15.13 2.34
N THR A 59 11.96 15.50 1.96
CA THR A 59 11.39 16.83 2.23
C THR A 59 11.38 17.15 3.73
N ARG A 60 10.95 16.19 4.57
CA ARG A 60 10.98 16.37 6.04
C ARG A 60 12.39 16.52 6.60
N ALA A 61 13.36 15.81 6.03
CA ALA A 61 14.75 15.87 6.44
C ALA A 61 15.52 17.08 5.88
N GLY A 62 14.92 17.83 4.96
CA GLY A 62 15.55 18.99 4.30
C GLY A 62 16.63 18.61 3.31
N ILE A 63 16.61 17.41 2.73
CA ILE A 63 17.49 16.96 1.64
C ILE A 63 16.67 16.68 0.38
N ARG A 64 17.35 16.67 -0.77
CA ARG A 64 16.71 16.46 -2.08
C ARG A 64 16.52 14.97 -2.39
N PRO A 65 15.30 14.50 -2.76
CA PRO A 65 15.12 13.18 -3.33
C PRO A 65 15.59 13.17 -4.79
N VAL A 66 16.36 12.16 -5.19
CA VAL A 66 16.70 11.87 -6.59
C VAL A 66 15.98 10.59 -6.99
N LEU A 67 14.93 10.75 -7.79
CA LEU A 67 14.07 9.65 -8.21
C LEU A 67 14.66 8.93 -9.42
N GLY A 68 14.76 7.62 -9.35
CA GLY A 68 15.34 6.80 -10.41
C GLY A 68 14.83 5.37 -10.36
N CYS A 69 15.43 4.55 -11.22
CA CYS A 69 15.19 3.11 -11.28
C CYS A 69 16.38 2.42 -11.95
N GLU A 70 16.85 1.31 -11.42
CA GLU A 70 17.74 0.42 -12.13
C GLU A 70 16.94 -0.54 -13.00
N MET A 71 16.94 -0.26 -14.32
CA MET A 71 16.16 -1.01 -15.31
C MET A 71 16.86 -2.30 -15.72
N TYR A 72 16.08 -3.34 -16.00
CA TYR A 72 16.55 -4.54 -16.69
C TYR A 72 16.43 -4.33 -18.19
N VAL A 73 17.57 -4.26 -18.88
CA VAL A 73 17.65 -4.02 -20.32
C VAL A 73 18.02 -5.29 -21.08
N VAL A 74 17.28 -5.58 -22.15
CA VAL A 74 17.49 -6.72 -23.05
C VAL A 74 17.61 -6.23 -24.49
N ASP A 75 17.92 -7.12 -25.45
CA ASP A 75 17.98 -6.76 -26.85
C ASP A 75 16.59 -6.63 -27.48
N ASP A 76 15.65 -7.51 -27.08
CA ASP A 76 14.28 -7.55 -27.53
C ASP A 76 13.40 -8.05 -26.36
N HIS A 77 12.52 -7.20 -25.85
CA HIS A 77 11.66 -7.51 -24.71
C HIS A 77 10.58 -8.57 -25.04
N ALA A 78 10.23 -8.76 -26.30
CA ALA A 78 9.23 -9.74 -26.75
C ALA A 78 9.78 -11.17 -26.73
N VAL A 79 11.10 -11.34 -26.85
CA VAL A 79 11.76 -12.66 -26.82
C VAL A 79 11.83 -13.18 -25.37
N ARG A 80 11.49 -14.45 -25.18
CA ARG A 80 11.47 -15.14 -23.87
C ARG A 80 12.40 -16.34 -23.87
N PRO A 81 13.74 -16.16 -23.79
CA PRO A 81 14.70 -17.25 -23.87
C PRO A 81 14.81 -18.01 -22.55
N GLN A 82 15.28 -19.28 -22.60
CA GLN A 82 15.55 -20.08 -21.41
C GLN A 82 16.72 -19.52 -20.56
N LYS A 83 17.76 -18.97 -21.23
CA LYS A 83 18.86 -18.26 -20.58
C LYS A 83 18.92 -16.87 -21.19
N GLU A 84 18.69 -15.87 -20.40
CA GLU A 84 18.63 -14.48 -20.83
C GLU A 84 19.83 -13.69 -20.30
N ARG A 85 20.42 -12.87 -21.18
CA ARG A 85 21.41 -11.87 -20.80
C ARG A 85 20.68 -10.57 -20.47
N ARG A 86 20.16 -10.43 -19.26
CA ARG A 86 19.62 -9.19 -18.74
C ARG A 86 20.75 -8.31 -18.27
N CYS A 87 20.70 -7.03 -18.61
CA CYS A 87 21.68 -6.05 -18.19
C CYS A 87 21.00 -4.95 -17.36
N HIS A 88 21.73 -4.36 -16.44
CA HIS A 88 21.26 -3.26 -15.61
C HIS A 88 21.59 -1.92 -16.27
N LEU A 89 20.73 -0.93 -16.08
CA LEU A 89 20.96 0.45 -16.49
C LEU A 89 20.32 1.36 -15.45
N THR A 90 21.14 2.18 -14.80
CA THR A 90 20.68 3.13 -13.78
C THR A 90 20.17 4.39 -14.43
N LEU A 91 18.90 4.71 -14.24
CA LEU A 91 18.22 5.87 -14.80
C LEU A 91 17.74 6.80 -13.68
N LEU A 92 17.96 8.11 -13.85
CA LEU A 92 17.53 9.14 -12.91
C LEU A 92 16.59 10.14 -13.62
N ALA A 93 15.54 10.56 -12.97
CA ALA A 93 14.64 11.60 -13.46
C ALA A 93 15.28 12.97 -13.27
N GLU A 94 15.70 13.60 -14.35
CA GLU A 94 16.20 14.99 -14.34
C GLU A 94 15.04 15.97 -14.14
N THR A 95 13.92 15.73 -14.81
CA THR A 95 12.75 16.60 -14.82
C THR A 95 11.47 15.83 -14.49
N SER A 96 10.36 16.54 -14.23
CA SER A 96 9.06 15.89 -14.06
C SER A 96 8.62 15.12 -15.33
N GLU A 97 8.98 15.58 -16.53
CA GLU A 97 8.77 14.79 -17.77
C GLU A 97 9.60 13.50 -17.75
N GLY A 98 10.85 13.56 -17.27
CA GLY A 98 11.71 12.39 -17.08
C GLY A 98 11.14 11.41 -16.07
N TYR A 99 10.54 11.90 -14.97
CA TYR A 99 9.83 11.06 -14.01
C TYR A 99 8.66 10.29 -14.66
N HIS A 100 7.81 10.98 -15.42
CA HIS A 100 6.72 10.31 -16.14
C HIS A 100 7.23 9.33 -17.21
N ASN A 101 8.35 9.61 -17.84
CA ASN A 101 9.00 8.68 -18.78
C ASN A 101 9.54 7.45 -18.05
N LEU A 102 10.11 7.58 -16.85
CA LEU A 102 10.50 6.43 -16.01
C LEU A 102 9.26 5.60 -15.59
N VAL A 103 8.16 6.24 -15.20
CA VAL A 103 6.88 5.57 -14.91
C VAL A 103 6.42 4.73 -16.10
N ARG A 104 6.50 5.28 -17.33
CA ARG A 104 6.13 4.55 -18.56
C ARG A 104 7.07 3.39 -18.85
N LEU A 105 8.39 3.60 -18.70
CA LEU A 105 9.39 2.54 -18.89
C LEU A 105 9.22 1.39 -17.90
N VAL A 106 9.08 1.70 -16.61
CA VAL A 106 8.87 0.68 -15.58
C VAL A 106 7.57 -0.07 -15.83
N SER A 107 6.49 0.64 -16.19
CA SER A 107 5.21 0.03 -16.53
C SER A 107 5.32 -0.87 -17.77
N ALA A 108 5.97 -0.42 -18.84
CA ALA A 108 6.20 -1.22 -20.05
C ALA A 108 7.02 -2.47 -19.76
N GLY A 109 8.03 -2.35 -18.88
CA GLY A 109 8.83 -3.49 -18.45
C GLY A 109 8.00 -4.61 -17.81
N TYR A 110 6.95 -4.25 -17.07
CA TYR A 110 6.04 -5.21 -16.46
C TYR A 110 4.90 -5.65 -17.39
N LEU A 111 4.26 -4.71 -18.09
CA LEU A 111 3.06 -5.00 -18.88
C LEU A 111 3.38 -5.72 -20.19
N ASP A 112 4.48 -5.33 -20.84
CA ASP A 112 4.86 -5.83 -22.16
C ASP A 112 6.06 -6.79 -22.08
N GLY A 113 7.03 -6.48 -21.22
CA GLY A 113 8.34 -7.13 -21.20
C GLY A 113 8.58 -8.13 -20.07
N TYR A 114 7.59 -8.48 -19.24
CA TYR A 114 7.80 -9.34 -18.08
C TYR A 114 8.16 -10.78 -18.45
N TRP A 115 9.36 -11.18 -18.00
CA TRP A 115 9.85 -12.57 -18.07
C TRP A 115 10.81 -12.81 -16.92
N TYR A 116 10.32 -13.38 -15.82
CA TYR A 116 10.99 -13.47 -14.51
C TYR A 116 11.33 -12.12 -13.86
N ARG A 117 11.59 -11.09 -14.64
CA ARG A 117 11.85 -9.71 -14.24
C ARG A 117 11.21 -8.74 -15.26
N PRO A 118 10.91 -7.50 -14.87
CA PRO A 118 10.42 -6.48 -15.81
C PRO A 118 11.57 -6.05 -16.73
N ARG A 119 11.40 -6.15 -18.05
CA ARG A 119 12.46 -5.89 -19.02
C ARG A 119 12.02 -4.88 -20.05
N VAL A 120 12.94 -4.00 -20.42
CA VAL A 120 12.78 -3.08 -21.55
C VAL A 120 13.91 -3.30 -22.56
N ASP A 121 13.68 -2.89 -23.80
CA ASP A 121 14.70 -2.86 -24.83
C ASP A 121 15.13 -1.43 -25.18
N LEU A 122 16.09 -1.33 -26.13
CA LEU A 122 16.64 -0.05 -26.54
C LEU A 122 15.64 0.85 -27.29
N GLU A 123 14.64 0.26 -27.96
CA GLU A 123 13.59 1.02 -28.64
C GLU A 123 12.66 1.70 -27.64
N GLN A 124 12.24 0.98 -26.61
CA GLN A 124 11.43 1.54 -25.52
C GLN A 124 12.20 2.63 -24.75
N LEU A 125 13.51 2.39 -24.49
CA LEU A 125 14.38 3.41 -23.88
C LEU A 125 14.46 4.69 -24.73
N ALA A 126 14.65 4.55 -26.05
CA ALA A 126 14.72 5.69 -26.96
C ALA A 126 13.40 6.46 -27.03
N ALA A 127 12.26 5.77 -27.01
CA ALA A 127 10.94 6.39 -27.02
C ALA A 127 10.64 7.22 -25.77
N HIS A 128 11.30 6.94 -24.64
CA HIS A 128 11.04 7.57 -23.33
C HIS A 128 12.29 8.15 -22.67
N SER A 129 13.31 8.57 -23.44
CA SER A 129 14.60 9.05 -22.91
C SER A 129 14.59 10.51 -22.43
N LYS A 130 13.63 11.32 -22.85
CA LYS A 130 13.62 12.77 -22.57
C LYS A 130 13.50 13.06 -21.07
N GLY A 131 14.36 13.96 -20.56
CA GLY A 131 14.43 14.34 -19.15
C GLY A 131 14.97 13.26 -18.23
N ILE A 132 15.70 12.28 -18.77
CA ILE A 132 16.34 11.19 -18.02
C ILE A 132 17.85 11.29 -18.16
N ILE A 133 18.55 11.14 -17.05
CA ILE A 133 20.00 10.94 -16.97
C ILE A 133 20.27 9.44 -16.87
N ALA A 134 21.21 8.93 -17.67
CA ALA A 134 21.63 7.53 -17.67
C ALA A 134 23.05 7.39 -17.11
N LEU A 135 23.20 6.54 -16.09
CA LEU A 135 24.49 6.04 -15.62
C LEU A 135 24.71 4.66 -16.24
N SER A 136 25.92 4.36 -16.70
CA SER A 136 26.18 3.15 -17.50
C SER A 136 25.93 1.81 -16.78
N GLY A 137 25.66 1.85 -15.49
CA GLY A 137 25.30 0.72 -14.65
C GLY A 137 26.47 0.01 -13.98
N CYS A 138 26.15 -0.90 -13.07
CA CYS A 138 27.09 -1.73 -12.30
C CYS A 138 27.76 -2.82 -13.17
N LEU A 139 28.43 -3.80 -12.55
CA LEU A 139 29.00 -4.98 -13.25
C LEU A 139 27.99 -5.73 -14.12
N SER A 140 26.72 -5.64 -13.78
CA SER A 140 25.62 -6.19 -14.58
C SER A 140 25.20 -5.31 -15.77
N GLY A 141 25.73 -4.10 -15.90
CA GLY A 141 25.48 -3.19 -17.03
C GLY A 141 26.05 -3.70 -18.35
N ARG A 142 25.48 -3.25 -19.48
CA ARG A 142 25.90 -3.71 -20.83
C ARG A 142 27.37 -3.37 -21.11
N VAL A 143 27.82 -2.17 -20.73
CA VAL A 143 29.21 -1.73 -20.92
C VAL A 143 30.17 -2.58 -20.11
N CYS A 144 29.91 -2.76 -18.79
CA CYS A 144 30.79 -3.56 -17.94
C CYS A 144 30.81 -5.04 -18.34
N LYS A 145 29.66 -5.62 -18.71
CA LYS A 145 29.61 -7.02 -19.19
C LYS A 145 30.45 -7.24 -20.45
N ALA A 146 30.42 -6.29 -21.39
CA ALA A 146 31.27 -6.38 -22.58
C ALA A 146 32.75 -6.35 -22.19
N LEU A 147 33.16 -5.49 -21.25
CA LEU A 147 34.54 -5.45 -20.75
C LEU A 147 34.95 -6.74 -20.02
N VAL A 148 34.08 -7.29 -19.20
CA VAL A 148 34.33 -8.60 -18.52
C VAL A 148 34.48 -9.75 -19.52
N ASP A 149 33.75 -9.70 -20.65
CA ASP A 149 33.89 -10.66 -21.76
C ASP A 149 35.12 -10.38 -22.64
N GLY A 150 35.90 -9.31 -22.38
CA GLY A 150 37.06 -8.90 -23.15
C GLY A 150 36.73 -8.19 -24.46
N ASP A 151 35.49 -7.78 -24.66
CA ASP A 151 35.03 -7.09 -25.87
C ASP A 151 34.99 -5.55 -25.68
N GLU A 152 36.17 -4.92 -25.72
CA GLU A 152 36.31 -3.44 -25.62
C GLU A 152 35.58 -2.72 -26.76
N ARG A 153 35.53 -3.32 -27.97
CA ARG A 153 34.81 -2.74 -29.10
C ARG A 153 33.31 -2.75 -28.88
N GLY A 154 32.78 -3.87 -28.35
CA GLY A 154 31.39 -3.98 -27.95
C GLY A 154 31.02 -2.99 -26.84
N ALA A 155 31.89 -2.84 -25.82
CA ALA A 155 31.72 -1.85 -24.76
C ALA A 155 31.62 -0.41 -25.30
N ARG A 156 32.50 -0.03 -26.25
CA ARG A 156 32.42 1.27 -26.94
C ARG A 156 31.10 1.43 -27.69
N GLY A 157 30.64 0.39 -28.40
CA GLY A 157 29.36 0.39 -29.11
C GLY A 157 28.17 0.57 -28.17
N GLU A 158 28.22 0.02 -26.96
CA GLU A 158 27.16 0.24 -25.94
C GLU A 158 27.18 1.69 -25.41
N VAL A 159 28.36 2.28 -25.19
CA VAL A 159 28.47 3.70 -24.82
C VAL A 159 27.90 4.60 -25.93
N ASP A 160 28.22 4.34 -27.19
CA ASP A 160 27.69 5.11 -28.33
C ASP A 160 26.17 5.02 -28.42
N ARG A 161 25.58 3.84 -28.12
CA ARG A 161 24.13 3.66 -28.06
C ARG A 161 23.48 4.48 -26.93
N LEU A 162 24.08 4.51 -25.75
CA LEU A 162 23.58 5.33 -24.65
C LEU A 162 23.59 6.83 -25.05
N VAL A 163 24.66 7.29 -25.67
CA VAL A 163 24.76 8.69 -26.17
C VAL A 163 23.69 8.96 -27.23
N GLN A 164 23.44 8.00 -28.12
CA GLN A 164 22.40 8.14 -29.15
C GLN A 164 21.00 8.24 -28.54
N ILE A 165 20.72 7.49 -27.49
CA ILE A 165 19.41 7.43 -26.85
C ILE A 165 19.16 8.64 -25.93
N PHE A 166 20.09 8.97 -25.05
CA PHE A 166 19.90 9.97 -23.99
C PHE A 166 20.51 11.33 -24.29
N GLY A 167 21.38 11.42 -25.32
CA GLY A 167 22.18 12.59 -25.58
C GLY A 167 23.44 12.64 -24.71
N ARG A 168 24.50 13.28 -25.22
CA ARG A 168 25.84 13.32 -24.60
C ARG A 168 25.82 13.91 -23.19
N ASP A 169 25.04 14.95 -22.97
CA ASP A 169 24.99 15.68 -21.69
C ASP A 169 24.24 14.92 -20.57
N ASN A 170 23.52 13.85 -20.92
CA ASN A 170 22.74 13.04 -20.02
C ASN A 170 23.31 11.63 -19.83
N VAL A 171 24.52 11.36 -20.33
CA VAL A 171 25.17 10.04 -20.14
C VAL A 171 26.42 10.21 -19.30
N TYR A 172 26.51 9.42 -18.24
CA TYR A 172 27.67 9.32 -17.37
C TYR A 172 28.17 7.88 -17.35
N ILE A 173 29.50 7.73 -17.41
CA ILE A 173 30.11 6.42 -17.20
C ILE A 173 30.23 6.20 -15.71
N GLU A 174 29.45 5.25 -15.22
CA GLU A 174 29.40 4.89 -13.81
C GLU A 174 30.60 4.02 -13.45
N LEU A 175 31.33 4.43 -12.43
CA LEU A 175 32.45 3.71 -11.89
C LEU A 175 32.17 3.33 -10.44
N GLN A 176 32.32 2.05 -10.13
CA GLN A 176 32.15 1.49 -8.80
C GLN A 176 33.48 0.86 -8.37
N ASP A 177 33.89 1.08 -7.13
CA ASP A 177 35.03 0.43 -6.52
C ASP A 177 34.62 -0.10 -5.12
N GLY A 178 33.97 -1.25 -5.13
CA GLY A 178 33.52 -1.95 -3.93
C GLY A 178 34.54 -2.95 -3.37
N GLY A 179 35.78 -2.93 -3.87
CA GLY A 179 36.81 -3.92 -3.49
C GLY A 179 36.58 -5.29 -4.14
N ILE A 180 36.02 -5.32 -5.35
CA ILE A 180 35.80 -6.53 -6.16
C ILE A 180 36.88 -6.62 -7.22
N ASP A 181 37.60 -7.75 -7.28
CA ASP A 181 38.73 -7.95 -8.22
C ASP A 181 38.36 -7.64 -9.67
N ILE A 182 37.16 -8.01 -10.09
CA ILE A 182 36.67 -7.74 -11.46
C ILE A 182 36.49 -6.25 -11.68
N GLN A 183 35.94 -5.49 -10.72
CA GLN A 183 35.83 -4.02 -10.83
C GLN A 183 37.22 -3.40 -10.93
N THR A 184 38.14 -3.77 -10.08
CA THR A 184 39.51 -3.30 -10.09
C THR A 184 40.19 -3.56 -11.45
N ALA A 185 39.93 -4.69 -12.08
CA ALA A 185 40.49 -5.06 -13.39
C ALA A 185 39.91 -4.25 -14.55
N ILE A 186 38.60 -3.97 -14.56
CA ILE A 186 37.94 -3.28 -15.69
C ILE A 186 37.91 -1.74 -15.54
N ASN A 187 38.01 -1.20 -14.32
CA ASN A 187 37.90 0.24 -14.06
C ASN A 187 38.89 1.09 -14.85
N PRO A 188 40.19 0.71 -15.06
CA PRO A 188 41.10 1.46 -15.91
C PRO A 188 40.63 1.58 -17.38
N VAL A 189 40.03 0.48 -17.90
CA VAL A 189 39.52 0.44 -19.27
C VAL A 189 38.25 1.29 -19.37
N LEU A 190 37.38 1.19 -18.38
CA LEU A 190 36.14 1.95 -18.29
C LEU A 190 36.43 3.47 -18.23
N ALA A 191 37.40 3.89 -17.41
CA ALA A 191 37.88 5.29 -17.37
C ALA A 191 38.52 5.74 -18.67
N GLY A 192 39.23 4.83 -19.38
CA GLY A 192 39.75 5.07 -20.72
C GLY A 192 38.65 5.30 -21.75
N LEU A 193 37.61 4.44 -21.74
CA LEU A 193 36.43 4.58 -22.61
C LEU A 193 35.71 5.91 -22.40
N ALA A 194 35.52 6.31 -21.13
CA ALA A 194 34.89 7.58 -20.77
C ALA A 194 35.67 8.77 -21.39
N ARG A 195 37.00 8.77 -21.23
CA ARG A 195 37.90 9.80 -21.78
C ARG A 195 37.84 9.86 -23.31
N ASP A 196 37.93 8.70 -23.96
CA ASP A 196 37.92 8.60 -25.42
C ASP A 196 36.56 9.00 -26.00
N ALA A 197 35.48 8.73 -25.31
CA ALA A 197 34.11 9.15 -25.66
C ALA A 197 33.84 10.62 -25.31
N GLY A 198 34.71 11.27 -24.53
CA GLY A 198 34.48 12.62 -23.99
C GLY A 198 33.28 12.69 -23.05
N LEU A 199 33.04 11.63 -22.25
CA LEU A 199 31.97 11.52 -21.28
C LEU A 199 32.51 11.65 -19.84
N PRO A 200 31.72 12.24 -18.93
CA PRO A 200 32.10 12.35 -17.53
C PRO A 200 32.01 11.02 -16.80
N LEU A 201 32.93 10.77 -15.85
CA LEU A 201 32.84 9.71 -14.88
C LEU A 201 31.94 10.14 -13.69
N VAL A 202 31.22 9.20 -13.12
CA VAL A 202 30.50 9.34 -11.83
C VAL A 202 30.81 8.15 -10.94
N GLY A 203 31.15 8.40 -9.67
CA GLY A 203 31.47 7.35 -8.68
C GLY A 203 30.25 7.02 -7.82
N THR A 204 29.83 5.76 -7.81
CA THR A 204 28.69 5.30 -6.99
C THR A 204 29.07 4.13 -6.08
N GLY A 205 28.24 3.87 -5.06
CA GLY A 205 28.48 2.84 -4.05
C GLY A 205 27.63 1.59 -4.19
N ASP A 206 26.61 1.58 -5.06
CA ASP A 206 25.66 0.46 -5.26
C ASP A 206 25.09 -0.02 -3.92
N VAL A 207 24.46 0.91 -3.19
CA VAL A 207 24.07 0.71 -1.79
C VAL A 207 22.89 -0.27 -1.69
N HIS A 208 23.07 -1.32 -0.87
CA HIS A 208 22.02 -2.33 -0.61
C HIS A 208 21.61 -2.41 0.84
N TYR A 209 22.40 -1.91 1.78
CA TYR A 209 22.07 -1.89 3.20
C TYR A 209 22.66 -0.66 3.89
N LEU A 210 22.20 -0.35 5.11
CA LEU A 210 22.40 0.95 5.71
C LEU A 210 23.79 1.12 6.35
N THR A 211 24.27 0.10 7.07
CA THR A 211 25.54 0.12 7.79
C THR A 211 26.37 -1.13 7.51
N ALA A 212 27.68 -1.07 7.75
CA ALA A 212 28.56 -2.23 7.58
C ALA A 212 28.13 -3.45 8.45
N ALA A 213 27.47 -3.20 9.60
CA ALA A 213 26.96 -4.26 10.46
C ALA A 213 25.77 -5.02 9.86
N ASP A 214 25.08 -4.44 8.88
CA ASP A 214 23.91 -5.05 8.23
C ASP A 214 24.30 -6.07 7.14
N ALA A 215 25.59 -6.25 6.87
CA ALA A 215 26.06 -7.17 5.82
C ALA A 215 25.62 -8.62 6.05
N VAL A 216 25.72 -9.13 7.27
CA VAL A 216 25.33 -10.54 7.60
C VAL A 216 23.79 -10.70 7.57
N PRO A 217 23.00 -9.83 8.17
CA PRO A 217 21.54 -9.81 7.98
C PRO A 217 21.13 -9.73 6.50
N HIS A 218 21.83 -8.93 5.69
CA HIS A 218 21.59 -8.83 4.25
C HIS A 218 21.88 -10.18 3.53
N GLU A 219 22.97 -10.89 3.85
CA GLU A 219 23.22 -12.24 3.33
C GLU A 219 22.09 -13.21 3.72
N ALA A 220 21.58 -13.13 4.94
CA ALA A 220 20.41 -13.91 5.38
C ALA A 220 19.17 -13.59 4.52
N MET A 221 18.95 -12.31 4.18
CA MET A 221 17.86 -11.88 3.30
C MET A 221 17.99 -12.45 1.88
N LEU A 222 19.20 -12.48 1.32
CA LEU A 222 19.48 -13.13 0.03
C LEU A 222 19.19 -14.65 0.08
N CYS A 223 19.51 -15.31 1.20
CA CYS A 223 19.13 -16.72 1.42
C CYS A 223 17.62 -16.91 1.53
N ILE A 224 16.89 -15.94 2.09
CA ILE A 224 15.41 -15.97 2.11
C ILE A 224 14.87 -15.91 0.68
N GLN A 225 15.43 -15.03 -0.17
CA GLN A 225 15.04 -14.84 -1.56
C GLN A 225 15.27 -16.11 -2.40
N THR A 226 16.45 -16.73 -2.26
CA THR A 226 16.88 -17.85 -3.08
C THR A 226 16.41 -19.21 -2.53
N GLY A 227 15.84 -19.23 -1.32
CA GLY A 227 15.43 -20.47 -0.64
C GLY A 227 16.61 -21.27 -0.07
N ASP A 228 17.77 -20.66 0.10
CA ASP A 228 19.03 -21.25 0.52
C ASP A 228 19.30 -21.08 2.03
N THR A 229 20.46 -21.55 2.48
CA THR A 229 20.95 -21.42 3.88
C THR A 229 22.33 -20.80 3.94
N LEU A 230 22.67 -20.19 5.07
CA LEU A 230 23.94 -19.47 5.25
C LEU A 230 25.18 -20.40 5.26
N ASP A 231 25.01 -21.67 5.57
CA ASP A 231 26.06 -22.68 5.59
C ASP A 231 26.37 -23.29 4.19
N ASN A 232 25.51 -23.07 3.19
CA ASN A 232 25.78 -23.46 1.83
C ASN A 232 26.88 -22.56 1.22
N PRO A 233 28.08 -23.10 0.88
CA PRO A 233 29.17 -22.33 0.30
C PRO A 233 28.84 -21.79 -1.08
N ASP A 234 27.99 -22.48 -1.84
CA ASP A 234 27.58 -22.15 -3.21
C ASP A 234 26.37 -21.23 -3.29
N ARG A 235 25.87 -20.76 -2.13
CA ARG A 235 24.74 -19.82 -2.09
C ARG A 235 25.03 -18.52 -2.86
N PHE A 236 24.01 -17.89 -3.36
CA PHE A 236 24.12 -16.53 -3.89
C PHE A 236 24.47 -15.57 -2.76
N LYS A 237 25.55 -14.83 -2.91
CA LYS A 237 26.01 -13.79 -1.99
C LYS A 237 26.79 -12.73 -2.73
N PHE A 238 26.87 -11.55 -2.16
CA PHE A 238 27.73 -10.49 -2.67
C PHE A 238 29.22 -10.84 -2.42
N SER A 239 30.08 -10.33 -3.28
CA SER A 239 31.51 -10.67 -3.25
C SER A 239 32.22 -10.21 -1.99
N ASN A 240 31.71 -9.14 -1.35
CA ASN A 240 32.22 -8.59 -0.09
C ASN A 240 31.11 -7.80 0.65
N HIS A 241 31.45 -7.19 1.80
CA HIS A 241 30.55 -6.44 2.65
C HIS A 241 30.62 -4.92 2.42
N GLY A 242 30.97 -4.45 1.24
CA GLY A 242 31.18 -3.05 0.91
C GLY A 242 29.95 -2.29 0.39
N PHE A 243 28.75 -2.87 0.38
CA PHE A 243 27.52 -2.31 -0.22
C PHE A 243 26.65 -1.51 0.75
N TYR A 244 27.24 -0.94 1.81
CA TYR A 244 26.53 -0.08 2.77
C TYR A 244 26.60 1.39 2.38
N LEU A 245 25.72 2.20 2.99
CA LEU A 245 25.69 3.65 2.82
C LEU A 245 26.92 4.27 3.46
N LYS A 246 28.00 4.42 2.68
CA LYS A 246 29.28 5.00 3.11
C LYS A 246 29.16 6.52 3.30
N SER A 247 29.94 7.06 4.22
CA SER A 247 30.08 8.50 4.36
C SER A 247 30.80 9.12 3.14
N PRO A 248 30.67 10.43 2.89
CA PRO A 248 31.47 11.11 1.87
C PRO A 248 32.96 10.86 2.04
N GLU A 249 33.49 10.91 3.26
CA GLU A 249 34.91 10.68 3.55
C GLU A 249 35.35 9.27 3.19
N GLU A 250 34.54 8.26 3.47
CA GLU A 250 34.80 6.86 3.09
C GLU A 250 34.85 6.73 1.55
N MET A 251 33.91 7.36 0.83
CA MET A 251 33.89 7.33 -0.64
C MET A 251 35.12 8.04 -1.24
N TYR A 252 35.48 9.20 -0.70
CA TYR A 252 36.68 9.90 -1.16
C TYR A 252 37.99 9.13 -0.86
N SER A 253 38.07 8.53 0.34
CA SER A 253 39.20 7.68 0.71
C SER A 253 39.36 6.46 -0.24
N LEU A 254 38.23 5.92 -0.68
CA LEU A 254 38.19 4.72 -1.52
C LEU A 254 38.52 5.03 -2.98
N MET A 255 37.99 6.15 -3.54
CA MET A 255 37.92 6.32 -5.01
C MET A 255 38.61 7.58 -5.50
N ALA A 256 38.89 8.59 -4.66
CA ALA A 256 39.41 9.88 -5.15
C ALA A 256 40.85 9.81 -5.68
N GLU A 257 41.72 9.06 -5.02
CA GLU A 257 43.14 8.94 -5.45
C GLU A 257 43.27 8.16 -6.76
N PRO A 258 42.66 6.96 -6.93
CA PRO A 258 42.80 6.21 -8.16
C PRO A 258 42.05 6.83 -9.37
N TRP A 259 40.90 7.49 -9.16
CA TRP A 259 40.00 7.84 -10.26
C TRP A 259 39.67 9.33 -10.40
N GLY A 260 40.07 10.15 -9.44
CA GLY A 260 39.82 11.59 -9.40
C GLY A 260 38.64 12.00 -8.53
N ALA A 261 38.85 13.04 -7.70
CA ALA A 261 37.84 13.57 -6.81
C ALA A 261 36.61 14.16 -7.54
N ASP A 262 36.81 14.65 -8.77
CA ASP A 262 35.78 15.31 -9.58
C ASP A 262 34.58 14.37 -9.87
N MET A 263 34.82 13.06 -10.04
CA MET A 263 33.72 12.12 -10.29
C MET A 263 32.82 11.93 -9.10
N LEU A 264 33.33 12.10 -7.88
CA LEU A 264 32.54 12.06 -6.64
C LEU A 264 31.78 13.37 -6.43
N ALA A 265 32.42 14.51 -6.63
CA ALA A 265 31.77 15.82 -6.56
C ALA A 265 30.61 15.93 -7.58
N ARG A 266 30.77 15.31 -8.75
CA ARG A 266 29.75 15.27 -9.82
C ARG A 266 28.44 14.62 -9.40
N THR A 267 28.44 13.76 -8.37
CA THR A 267 27.20 13.22 -7.83
C THR A 267 26.26 14.30 -7.30
N VAL A 268 26.83 15.37 -6.72
CA VAL A 268 26.06 16.54 -6.26
C VAL A 268 25.54 17.34 -7.44
N GLU A 269 26.38 17.56 -8.48
CA GLU A 269 25.97 18.26 -9.71
C GLU A 269 24.79 17.55 -10.39
N ILE A 270 24.83 16.20 -10.47
CA ILE A 270 23.73 15.39 -11.00
C ILE A 270 22.48 15.53 -10.12
N ALA A 271 22.62 15.45 -8.80
CA ALA A 271 21.51 15.60 -7.88
C ALA A 271 20.86 16.99 -7.96
N GLU A 272 21.68 18.05 -8.19
CA GLU A 272 21.17 19.42 -8.40
C GLU A 272 20.40 19.59 -9.71
N ARG A 273 20.77 18.83 -10.76
CA ARG A 273 20.03 18.77 -12.01
C ARG A 273 18.69 18.04 -11.87
N CYS A 274 18.60 17.07 -10.96
CA CYS A 274 17.39 16.28 -10.74
C CYS A 274 16.38 17.11 -9.94
N ASP A 275 15.37 17.65 -10.63
CA ASP A 275 14.31 18.49 -10.05
C ASP A 275 12.92 17.95 -10.40
N ALA A 276 12.77 16.63 -10.44
CA ALA A 276 11.49 15.98 -10.65
C ALA A 276 10.59 16.19 -9.45
N GLN A 277 9.39 16.74 -9.69
CA GLN A 277 8.39 17.00 -8.66
C GLN A 277 7.22 16.02 -8.80
N LEU A 278 6.81 15.42 -7.67
CA LEU A 278 5.57 14.67 -7.57
C LEU A 278 4.44 15.62 -7.15
N ASP A 279 3.34 15.60 -7.90
CA ASP A 279 2.13 16.32 -7.50
C ASP A 279 1.40 15.51 -6.41
N LEU A 280 1.44 16.00 -5.18
CA LEU A 280 0.80 15.37 -4.02
C LEU A 280 -0.38 16.21 -3.47
N ASP A 281 -0.76 17.26 -4.18
CA ASP A 281 -1.76 18.24 -3.74
C ASP A 281 -3.03 18.26 -4.61
N THR A 282 -2.94 17.78 -5.86
CA THR A 282 -4.06 17.83 -6.81
C THR A 282 -4.92 16.57 -6.69
N LEU A 283 -6.25 16.74 -6.67
CA LEU A 283 -7.20 15.63 -6.73
C LEU A 283 -7.52 15.27 -8.19
N HIS A 284 -7.42 13.99 -8.51
CA HIS A 284 -7.67 13.43 -9.85
C HIS A 284 -8.93 12.56 -9.82
N LEU A 285 -10.10 13.21 -9.89
CA LEU A 285 -11.38 12.52 -9.89
C LEU A 285 -11.82 12.22 -11.32
N PRO A 286 -12.12 10.95 -11.66
CA PRO A 286 -12.71 10.62 -12.94
C PRO A 286 -14.09 11.28 -13.08
N ARG A 287 -14.45 11.62 -14.31
CA ARG A 287 -15.78 12.18 -14.62
C ARG A 287 -16.76 11.07 -14.93
N PHE A 288 -17.98 11.24 -14.47
CA PHE A 288 -19.08 10.36 -14.85
C PHE A 288 -19.76 10.88 -16.12
N ASP A 289 -19.99 10.00 -17.08
CA ASP A 289 -20.72 10.35 -18.30
C ASP A 289 -22.21 10.53 -18.00
N VAL A 290 -22.63 11.77 -17.84
CA VAL A 290 -24.03 12.13 -17.59
C VAL A 290 -24.83 12.22 -18.88
N PRO A 291 -26.18 12.03 -18.84
CA PRO A 291 -27.03 12.22 -20.01
C PRO A 291 -26.90 13.64 -20.61
N GLU A 292 -27.07 13.73 -21.93
CA GLU A 292 -26.92 14.98 -22.68
C GLU A 292 -27.77 16.12 -22.09
N GLY A 293 -27.17 17.30 -21.98
CA GLY A 293 -27.83 18.51 -21.45
C GLY A 293 -27.86 18.60 -19.92
N ARG A 294 -27.16 17.70 -19.18
CA ARG A 294 -27.07 17.70 -17.71
C ARG A 294 -25.63 17.89 -17.22
N THR A 295 -25.49 18.41 -16.01
CA THR A 295 -24.25 18.36 -15.23
C THR A 295 -24.31 17.23 -14.21
N ALA A 296 -23.16 16.78 -13.70
CA ALA A 296 -23.12 15.73 -12.68
C ALA A 296 -23.94 16.08 -11.41
N PRO A 297 -23.86 17.31 -10.84
CA PRO A 297 -24.72 17.69 -9.72
C PRO A 297 -26.23 17.65 -10.06
N GLN A 298 -26.63 18.08 -11.25
CA GLN A 298 -28.04 18.04 -11.67
C GLN A 298 -28.55 16.60 -11.80
N TYR A 299 -27.74 15.72 -12.39
CA TYR A 299 -28.12 14.33 -12.54
C TYR A 299 -28.16 13.58 -11.20
N LEU A 300 -27.21 13.86 -10.30
CA LEU A 300 -27.19 13.33 -8.96
C LEU A 300 -28.48 13.75 -8.19
N ARG A 301 -28.87 15.00 -8.29
CA ARG A 301 -30.11 15.53 -7.69
C ARG A 301 -31.35 14.80 -8.20
N GLU A 302 -31.50 14.65 -9.52
CA GLU A 302 -32.63 13.95 -10.13
C GLU A 302 -32.76 12.51 -9.61
N LEU A 303 -31.63 11.79 -9.53
CA LEU A 303 -31.57 10.42 -9.02
C LEU A 303 -31.93 10.37 -7.52
N ALA A 304 -31.40 11.30 -6.72
CA ALA A 304 -31.62 11.33 -5.29
C ALA A 304 -33.08 11.68 -4.94
N GLU A 305 -33.70 12.66 -5.62
CA GLU A 305 -35.11 13.01 -5.46
C GLU A 305 -36.03 11.88 -5.89
N THR A 306 -35.67 11.15 -6.96
CA THR A 306 -36.43 9.97 -7.37
C THR A 306 -36.33 8.86 -6.33
N GLY A 307 -35.11 8.58 -5.84
CA GLY A 307 -34.90 7.61 -4.78
C GLY A 307 -35.56 7.99 -3.45
N LEU A 308 -35.65 9.27 -3.12
CA LEU A 308 -36.37 9.73 -1.92
C LEU A 308 -37.85 9.30 -1.98
N ARG A 309 -38.50 9.56 -3.12
CA ARG A 309 -39.89 9.14 -3.35
C ARG A 309 -40.08 7.62 -3.30
N GLU A 310 -39.13 6.89 -3.87
CA GLU A 310 -39.17 5.41 -3.84
C GLU A 310 -39.00 4.85 -2.44
N ARG A 311 -38.08 5.42 -1.63
CA ARG A 311 -37.74 4.92 -0.28
C ARG A 311 -38.78 5.28 0.78
N TYR A 312 -39.34 6.50 0.74
CA TYR A 312 -40.22 7.01 1.80
C TYR A 312 -41.69 7.14 1.38
N GLY A 313 -42.00 7.07 0.10
CA GLY A 313 -43.38 7.22 -0.41
C GLY A 313 -43.94 8.64 -0.32
N ALA A 314 -43.62 9.37 0.75
CA ALA A 314 -44.05 10.74 0.99
C ALA A 314 -42.85 11.62 1.38
N GLU A 315 -42.78 12.82 0.80
CA GLU A 315 -41.73 13.80 1.12
C GLU A 315 -42.17 14.67 2.29
N THR A 316 -41.51 14.55 3.44
CA THR A 316 -41.69 15.49 4.55
C THR A 316 -40.74 16.69 4.41
N PRO A 317 -41.05 17.85 5.01
CA PRO A 317 -40.11 19.00 5.02
C PRO A 317 -38.72 18.61 5.57
N GLU A 318 -38.65 17.80 6.63
CA GLU A 318 -37.43 17.36 7.26
C GLU A 318 -36.55 16.53 6.29
N LEU A 319 -37.14 15.59 5.57
CA LEU A 319 -36.44 14.78 4.55
C LEU A 319 -35.92 15.67 3.43
N ARG A 320 -36.70 16.65 2.99
CA ARG A 320 -36.31 17.57 1.91
C ARG A 320 -35.17 18.47 2.36
N ASP A 321 -35.26 19.06 3.55
CA ASP A 321 -34.22 19.96 4.09
C ASP A 321 -32.88 19.19 4.25
N ARG A 322 -32.94 17.95 4.75
CA ARG A 322 -31.77 17.08 4.88
C ARG A 322 -31.17 16.74 3.51
N LEU A 323 -32.00 16.34 2.54
CA LEU A 323 -31.54 16.01 1.19
C LEU A 323 -30.85 17.21 0.52
N GLU A 324 -31.48 18.40 0.63
CA GLU A 324 -30.94 19.63 0.05
C GLU A 324 -29.61 20.04 0.70
N PHE A 325 -29.49 19.89 2.01
CA PHE A 325 -28.24 20.11 2.74
C PHE A 325 -27.12 19.22 2.25
N GLU A 326 -27.39 17.90 2.13
CA GLU A 326 -26.40 16.93 1.67
C GLU A 326 -26.00 17.18 0.20
N LEU A 327 -26.97 17.37 -0.70
CA LEU A 327 -26.70 17.63 -2.13
C LEU A 327 -25.85 18.89 -2.33
N ARG A 328 -26.17 19.97 -1.61
CA ARG A 328 -25.37 21.19 -1.65
C ARG A 328 -23.94 20.95 -1.16
N THR A 329 -23.76 20.26 -0.05
CA THR A 329 -22.43 19.95 0.48
C THR A 329 -21.62 19.10 -0.49
N ILE A 330 -22.23 18.08 -1.10
CA ILE A 330 -21.59 17.23 -2.11
C ILE A 330 -21.17 18.05 -3.34
N GLU A 331 -22.01 18.96 -3.81
CA GLU A 331 -21.73 19.84 -4.94
C GLU A 331 -20.61 20.85 -4.62
N GLU A 332 -20.67 21.53 -3.46
CA GLU A 332 -19.64 22.48 -3.00
C GLU A 332 -18.26 21.83 -2.83
N MET A 333 -18.22 20.56 -2.43
CA MET A 333 -16.98 19.77 -2.30
C MET A 333 -16.53 19.11 -3.62
N GLY A 334 -17.33 19.19 -4.70
CA GLY A 334 -16.98 18.61 -6.02
C GLY A 334 -17.08 17.09 -6.10
N TYR A 335 -17.89 16.45 -5.27
CA TYR A 335 -17.98 14.96 -5.21
C TYR A 335 -19.18 14.36 -5.94
N ALA A 336 -19.89 15.12 -6.77
CA ALA A 336 -21.05 14.61 -7.51
C ALA A 336 -20.68 13.44 -8.43
N ASP A 337 -19.58 13.54 -9.17
CA ASP A 337 -19.06 12.44 -10.02
C ASP A 337 -18.73 11.20 -9.20
N TYR A 338 -18.13 11.37 -8.03
CA TYR A 338 -17.80 10.27 -7.12
C TYR A 338 -19.06 9.46 -6.72
N PHE A 339 -20.11 10.15 -6.28
CA PHE A 339 -21.39 9.48 -5.93
C PHE A 339 -22.02 8.78 -7.13
N LEU A 340 -21.95 9.37 -8.32
CA LEU A 340 -22.47 8.78 -9.54
C LEU A 340 -21.69 7.53 -9.96
N ILE A 341 -20.37 7.53 -9.82
CA ILE A 341 -19.51 6.38 -10.09
C ILE A 341 -19.87 5.23 -9.15
N VAL A 342 -20.00 5.52 -7.83
CA VAL A 342 -20.39 4.51 -6.84
C VAL A 342 -21.78 3.96 -7.11
N TRP A 343 -22.75 4.82 -7.37
CA TRP A 343 -24.11 4.43 -7.73
C TRP A 343 -24.14 3.51 -8.95
N ASP A 344 -23.36 3.82 -9.97
CA ASP A 344 -23.37 3.11 -11.22
C ASP A 344 -22.90 1.65 -11.09
N PHE A 345 -21.76 1.42 -10.45
CA PHE A 345 -21.27 0.05 -10.31
C PHE A 345 -22.08 -0.78 -9.29
N ILE A 346 -22.68 -0.15 -8.27
CA ILE A 346 -23.62 -0.83 -7.37
C ILE A 346 -24.90 -1.22 -8.13
N ARG A 347 -25.42 -0.29 -8.96
CA ARG A 347 -26.56 -0.58 -9.83
C ARG A 347 -26.25 -1.73 -10.78
N PHE A 348 -25.06 -1.72 -11.42
CA PHE A 348 -24.61 -2.83 -12.26
C PHE A 348 -24.56 -4.14 -11.46
N ALA A 349 -23.93 -4.16 -10.30
CA ALA A 349 -23.82 -5.35 -9.46
C ALA A 349 -25.20 -5.97 -9.16
N ARG A 350 -26.16 -5.15 -8.73
CA ARG A 350 -27.55 -5.60 -8.45
C ARG A 350 -28.26 -6.13 -9.70
N GLN A 351 -28.08 -5.48 -10.84
CA GLN A 351 -28.65 -5.91 -12.13
C GLN A 351 -28.04 -7.21 -12.65
N ASP A 352 -26.75 -7.44 -12.37
CA ASP A 352 -26.01 -8.65 -12.73
C ASP A 352 -26.19 -9.79 -11.70
N GLY A 353 -27.07 -9.60 -10.70
CA GLY A 353 -27.34 -10.59 -9.66
C GLY A 353 -26.19 -10.79 -8.67
N VAL A 354 -25.35 -9.79 -8.47
CA VAL A 354 -24.32 -9.77 -7.43
C VAL A 354 -24.86 -9.10 -6.21
N SER A 355 -24.96 -9.84 -5.10
CA SER A 355 -25.42 -9.29 -3.82
C SER A 355 -24.46 -8.24 -3.28
N VAL A 356 -25.05 -7.12 -2.83
CA VAL A 356 -24.36 -5.97 -2.25
C VAL A 356 -24.80 -5.83 -0.80
N GLY A 357 -23.85 -5.60 0.10
CA GLY A 357 -24.14 -5.38 1.52
C GLY A 357 -24.93 -4.09 1.78
N PRO A 358 -25.56 -3.95 2.94
CA PRO A 358 -26.44 -2.82 3.25
C PRO A 358 -25.71 -1.50 3.48
N GLY A 359 -24.40 -1.49 3.39
CA GLY A 359 -23.54 -0.36 3.68
C GLY A 359 -22.80 -0.50 5.00
N ARG A 360 -21.71 0.24 5.12
CA ARG A 360 -20.84 0.25 6.30
C ARG A 360 -20.14 1.59 6.47
N GLY A 361 -19.47 1.77 7.60
CA GLY A 361 -18.70 2.98 7.87
C GLY A 361 -19.55 4.24 7.95
N SER A 362 -18.95 5.38 7.63
CA SER A 362 -19.60 6.69 7.72
C SER A 362 -20.60 6.97 6.59
N ALA A 363 -20.47 6.30 5.45
CA ALA A 363 -21.35 6.49 4.29
C ALA A 363 -22.84 6.18 4.61
N ALA A 364 -23.10 5.29 5.59
CA ALA A 364 -24.44 5.02 6.08
C ALA A 364 -25.17 6.24 6.68
N GLY A 365 -24.42 7.32 7.03
CA GLY A 365 -24.99 8.59 7.49
C GLY A 365 -25.55 9.49 6.39
N SER A 366 -25.38 9.14 5.10
CA SER A 366 -25.85 9.94 3.97
C SER A 366 -27.23 9.53 3.49
N LEU A 367 -28.18 10.47 3.49
CA LEU A 367 -29.49 10.32 2.90
C LEU A 367 -29.40 10.20 1.36
N VAL A 368 -28.49 10.94 0.74
CA VAL A 368 -28.23 10.83 -0.70
C VAL A 368 -27.77 9.41 -1.05
N ALA A 369 -26.83 8.84 -0.30
CA ALA A 369 -26.37 7.45 -0.51
C ALA A 369 -27.52 6.44 -0.34
N TYR A 370 -28.40 6.65 0.63
CA TYR A 370 -29.58 5.82 0.86
C TYR A 370 -30.60 5.92 -0.29
N CYS A 371 -30.89 7.14 -0.76
CA CYS A 371 -31.78 7.36 -1.91
C CYS A 371 -31.23 6.73 -3.20
N LEU A 372 -29.94 6.79 -3.41
CA LEU A 372 -29.25 6.16 -4.56
C LEU A 372 -29.10 4.62 -4.45
N ARG A 373 -29.56 4.00 -3.38
CA ARG A 373 -29.36 2.58 -3.09
C ARG A 373 -27.86 2.19 -3.01
N ILE A 374 -27.01 3.14 -2.67
CA ILE A 374 -25.60 2.90 -2.31
C ILE A 374 -25.56 2.21 -0.93
N THR A 375 -26.40 2.68 -0.01
CA THR A 375 -26.64 2.05 1.29
C THR A 375 -28.12 1.66 1.44
N ASP A 376 -28.40 0.66 2.28
CA ASP A 376 -29.75 0.22 2.62
C ASP A 376 -30.10 0.47 4.10
N LEU A 377 -29.28 1.27 4.80
CA LEU A 377 -29.56 1.75 6.16
C LEU A 377 -30.17 3.16 6.08
N ASP A 378 -31.38 3.31 6.64
CA ASP A 378 -32.07 4.60 6.70
C ASP A 378 -31.39 5.52 7.74
N PRO A 379 -30.68 6.57 7.32
CA PRO A 379 -29.99 7.47 8.25
C PRO A 379 -30.94 8.27 9.15
N MET A 380 -32.16 8.50 8.71
CA MET A 380 -33.15 9.25 9.50
C MET A 380 -33.69 8.38 10.64
N ARG A 381 -33.99 7.11 10.37
CA ARG A 381 -34.44 6.13 11.37
C ARG A 381 -33.43 5.94 12.50
N TYR A 382 -32.14 5.92 12.18
CA TYR A 382 -31.08 5.67 13.16
C TYR A 382 -30.37 6.96 13.61
N SER A 383 -30.90 8.12 13.28
CA SER A 383 -30.32 9.43 13.63
C SER A 383 -28.83 9.57 13.29
N LEU A 384 -28.43 9.05 12.12
CA LEU A 384 -27.04 9.08 11.68
C LEU A 384 -26.67 10.46 11.12
N LEU A 385 -25.46 10.91 11.45
CA LEU A 385 -24.97 12.24 11.09
C LEU A 385 -24.19 12.22 9.78
N PHE A 386 -24.61 13.05 8.81
CA PHE A 386 -23.92 13.21 7.52
C PHE A 386 -22.52 13.81 7.67
N GLU A 387 -22.33 14.69 8.63
CA GLU A 387 -21.07 15.38 8.91
C GLU A 387 -19.92 14.44 9.32
N ARG A 388 -20.25 13.20 9.74
CA ARG A 388 -19.26 12.14 9.95
C ARG A 388 -18.70 11.58 8.64
N PHE A 389 -19.50 11.62 7.60
CA PHE A 389 -19.12 11.14 6.27
C PHE A 389 -18.47 12.24 5.45
N LEU A 390 -19.15 13.37 5.30
CA LEU A 390 -18.64 14.54 4.58
C LEU A 390 -18.70 15.80 5.47
N ASN A 391 -17.57 16.46 5.58
CA ASN A 391 -17.43 17.71 6.30
C ASN A 391 -16.48 18.65 5.52
N PRO A 392 -16.87 19.89 5.19
CA PRO A 392 -16.03 20.85 4.47
C PRO A 392 -14.68 21.13 5.11
N GLY A 393 -14.54 20.93 6.42
CA GLY A 393 -13.28 21.05 7.14
C GLY A 393 -12.30 19.87 6.93
N ARG A 394 -12.74 18.79 6.31
CA ARG A 394 -11.91 17.60 6.04
C ARG A 394 -11.35 17.64 4.62
N LYS A 395 -10.03 17.55 4.49
CA LYS A 395 -9.34 17.58 3.19
C LYS A 395 -9.25 16.20 2.49
N SER A 396 -9.56 15.09 3.18
CA SER A 396 -9.48 13.75 2.58
C SER A 396 -10.72 13.42 1.77
N LEU A 397 -10.54 12.66 0.68
CA LEU A 397 -11.64 12.09 -0.08
C LEU A 397 -12.62 11.30 0.81
N PRO A 398 -13.93 11.30 0.49
CA PRO A 398 -14.88 10.41 1.14
C PRO A 398 -14.54 8.96 0.81
N ASP A 399 -14.76 8.06 1.76
CA ASP A 399 -14.52 6.63 1.60
C ASP A 399 -15.84 5.87 1.73
N ILE A 400 -16.33 5.32 0.62
CA ILE A 400 -17.53 4.47 0.58
C ILE A 400 -17.07 3.03 0.42
N ASP A 401 -16.95 2.32 1.53
CA ASP A 401 -16.68 0.88 1.55
C ASP A 401 -17.91 0.08 1.12
N ILE A 402 -17.75 -0.83 0.17
CA ILE A 402 -18.84 -1.63 -0.37
C ILE A 402 -18.53 -3.11 -0.25
N ASP A 403 -19.42 -3.83 0.40
CA ASP A 403 -19.36 -5.29 0.52
C ASP A 403 -20.08 -5.94 -0.68
N PHE A 404 -19.38 -6.78 -1.43
CA PHE A 404 -19.94 -7.62 -2.50
C PHE A 404 -19.87 -9.11 -2.14
N ALA A 405 -20.79 -9.90 -2.65
CA ALA A 405 -20.64 -11.35 -2.65
C ALA A 405 -19.33 -11.73 -3.36
N VAL A 406 -18.53 -12.61 -2.73
CA VAL A 406 -17.19 -12.96 -3.22
C VAL A 406 -17.25 -13.53 -4.64
N ALA A 407 -18.24 -14.38 -4.92
CA ALA A 407 -18.43 -15.01 -6.23
C ALA A 407 -18.71 -14.01 -7.37
N GLY A 408 -19.23 -12.81 -7.05
CA GLY A 408 -19.58 -11.79 -8.04
C GLY A 408 -18.63 -10.61 -8.13
N ARG A 409 -17.76 -10.42 -7.14
CA ARG A 409 -16.89 -9.24 -6.99
C ARG A 409 -16.05 -8.95 -8.24
N GLU A 410 -15.44 -9.98 -8.83
CA GLU A 410 -14.59 -9.83 -10.02
C GLU A 410 -15.35 -9.31 -11.23
N ARG A 411 -16.63 -9.71 -11.39
CA ARG A 411 -17.48 -9.20 -12.48
C ARG A 411 -17.71 -7.70 -12.36
N VAL A 412 -17.86 -7.19 -11.12
CA VAL A 412 -18.02 -5.75 -10.88
C VAL A 412 -16.73 -4.99 -11.17
N ILE A 413 -15.57 -5.51 -10.77
CA ILE A 413 -14.26 -4.92 -11.08
C ILE A 413 -14.04 -4.86 -12.59
N ASN A 414 -14.36 -5.95 -13.31
CA ASN A 414 -14.26 -6.00 -14.77
C ASN A 414 -15.17 -4.98 -15.44
N TYR A 415 -16.42 -4.83 -14.97
CA TYR A 415 -17.33 -3.78 -15.46
C TYR A 415 -16.73 -2.38 -15.30
N VAL A 416 -16.17 -2.06 -14.12
CA VAL A 416 -15.52 -0.78 -13.87
C VAL A 416 -14.33 -0.58 -14.82
N ALA A 417 -13.49 -1.59 -15.00
CA ALA A 417 -12.36 -1.53 -15.91
C ALA A 417 -12.78 -1.35 -17.39
N GLU A 418 -13.89 -1.96 -17.81
CA GLU A 418 -14.42 -1.78 -19.16
C GLU A 418 -15.03 -0.38 -19.36
N LYS A 419 -15.79 0.08 -18.38
CA LYS A 419 -16.52 1.35 -18.46
C LYS A 419 -15.60 2.56 -18.38
N TYR A 420 -14.67 2.59 -17.42
CA TYR A 420 -13.76 3.72 -17.21
C TYR A 420 -12.45 3.60 -18.00
N GLY A 421 -12.25 2.47 -18.68
CA GLY A 421 -11.08 2.18 -19.50
C GLY A 421 -10.05 1.32 -18.76
N ARG A 422 -9.63 0.21 -19.38
CA ARG A 422 -8.67 -0.75 -18.79
C ARG A 422 -7.29 -0.15 -18.48
N ARG A 423 -6.94 1.00 -19.08
CA ARG A 423 -5.70 1.73 -18.76
C ARG A 423 -5.85 2.70 -17.59
N ASN A 424 -7.08 3.00 -17.20
CA ASN A 424 -7.42 3.94 -16.14
C ASN A 424 -7.76 3.24 -14.82
N VAL A 425 -7.81 1.91 -14.81
CA VAL A 425 -8.22 1.12 -13.64
C VAL A 425 -7.18 0.05 -13.34
N ALA A 426 -6.77 -0.04 -12.07
CA ALA A 426 -5.88 -1.10 -11.59
C ALA A 426 -6.22 -1.47 -10.14
N GLN A 427 -5.88 -2.68 -9.74
CA GLN A 427 -5.89 -3.05 -8.32
C GLN A 427 -4.68 -2.42 -7.61
N ILE A 428 -4.77 -2.23 -6.30
CA ILE A 428 -3.68 -1.63 -5.53
C ILE A 428 -2.78 -2.74 -4.97
N ILE A 429 -1.46 -2.48 -4.97
CA ILE A 429 -0.46 -3.37 -4.38
C ILE A 429 -0.48 -3.30 -2.86
N THR A 430 -0.09 -4.39 -2.22
CA THR A 430 0.24 -4.43 -0.79
C THR A 430 1.61 -5.06 -0.59
N PHE A 431 2.44 -4.42 0.24
CA PHE A 431 3.75 -4.93 0.60
C PHE A 431 3.69 -5.65 1.95
N GLY A 432 3.99 -6.94 1.94
CA GLY A 432 4.13 -7.76 3.13
C GLY A 432 5.46 -7.47 3.81
N LYS A 433 5.43 -6.84 5.00
CA LYS A 433 6.64 -6.56 5.80
C LYS A 433 6.92 -7.68 6.80
N MET A 434 8.21 -7.97 7.02
CA MET A 434 8.63 -8.98 7.99
C MET A 434 8.27 -8.53 9.41
N GLN A 435 7.32 -9.23 10.02
CA GLN A 435 6.97 -9.08 11.43
C GLN A 435 7.84 -9.98 12.30
N PRO A 436 7.99 -9.75 13.62
CA PRO A 436 8.89 -10.50 14.47
C PRO A 436 8.77 -12.03 14.38
N LYS A 437 7.53 -12.57 14.34
CA LYS A 437 7.31 -14.03 14.17
C LYS A 437 7.83 -14.55 12.84
N ALA A 438 7.62 -13.80 11.75
CA ALA A 438 8.10 -14.18 10.41
C ALA A 438 9.62 -14.04 10.34
N ALA A 439 10.19 -12.96 10.84
CA ALA A 439 11.63 -12.74 10.88
C ALA A 439 12.37 -13.84 11.67
N ILE A 440 11.87 -14.26 12.85
CA ILE A 440 12.40 -15.38 13.61
C ILE A 440 12.36 -16.68 12.80
N LYS A 441 11.24 -16.96 12.12
CA LYS A 441 11.08 -18.18 11.32
C LYS A 441 12.01 -18.19 10.11
N ASP A 442 12.12 -17.09 9.40
CA ASP A 442 13.02 -16.97 8.25
C ASP A 442 14.50 -17.00 8.69
N ALA A 443 14.88 -16.25 9.73
CA ALA A 443 16.24 -16.29 10.30
C ALA A 443 16.63 -17.72 10.73
N GLY A 444 15.79 -18.40 11.51
CA GLY A 444 16.06 -19.76 11.96
C GLY A 444 16.19 -20.76 10.78
N ARG A 445 15.38 -20.59 9.73
CA ARG A 445 15.46 -21.41 8.52
C ARG A 445 16.78 -21.23 7.79
N VAL A 446 17.20 -20.00 7.54
CA VAL A 446 18.44 -19.71 6.80
C VAL A 446 19.70 -20.03 7.61
N MET A 447 19.59 -20.05 8.95
CA MET A 447 20.64 -20.54 9.85
C MET A 447 20.68 -22.07 9.97
N GLY A 448 19.84 -22.82 9.26
CA GLY A 448 19.80 -24.29 9.30
C GLY A 448 19.24 -24.85 10.61
N ILE A 449 18.56 -24.04 11.45
CA ILE A 449 18.05 -24.48 12.75
C ILE A 449 16.74 -25.28 12.55
N PRO A 450 16.58 -26.43 13.25
CA PRO A 450 15.39 -27.28 13.10
C PRO A 450 14.09 -26.51 13.38
N TYR A 451 13.07 -26.70 12.51
CA TYR A 451 11.79 -26.00 12.57
C TYR A 451 11.12 -26.01 13.96
N GLY A 452 11.16 -27.16 14.67
CA GLY A 452 10.55 -27.28 16.00
C GLY A 452 11.18 -26.38 17.07
N VAL A 453 12.49 -26.07 16.95
CA VAL A 453 13.18 -25.13 17.84
C VAL A 453 12.74 -23.71 17.49
N VAL A 454 12.78 -23.35 16.22
CA VAL A 454 12.41 -22.03 15.72
C VAL A 454 10.94 -21.71 16.02
N ASP A 455 10.02 -22.65 15.81
CA ASP A 455 8.59 -22.47 16.07
C ASP A 455 8.28 -22.22 17.57
N ARG A 456 9.01 -22.92 18.45
CA ARG A 456 8.92 -22.68 19.90
C ARG A 456 9.34 -21.25 20.26
N ILE A 457 10.43 -20.73 19.68
CA ILE A 457 10.90 -19.38 19.91
C ILE A 457 9.90 -18.36 19.33
N ALA A 458 9.42 -18.59 18.11
CA ALA A 458 8.44 -17.72 17.47
C ALA A 458 7.12 -17.61 18.27
N LYS A 459 6.72 -18.64 19.02
CA LYS A 459 5.56 -18.62 19.91
C LYS A 459 5.73 -17.76 21.16
N LEU A 460 6.96 -17.39 21.53
CA LEU A 460 7.21 -16.43 22.61
C LEU A 460 6.86 -14.97 22.23
N VAL A 461 6.70 -14.70 20.93
CA VAL A 461 6.18 -13.44 20.44
C VAL A 461 4.66 -13.43 20.60
N PRO A 462 4.06 -12.46 21.30
CA PRO A 462 2.61 -12.40 21.49
C PRO A 462 1.85 -12.25 20.16
N ASP A 463 0.57 -12.61 20.15
CA ASP A 463 -0.31 -12.31 19.04
C ASP A 463 -0.89 -10.90 19.17
N GLY A 464 -1.01 -10.19 18.08
CA GLY A 464 -1.62 -8.86 18.04
C GLY A 464 -1.18 -8.04 16.84
N PRO A 465 -1.91 -6.96 16.52
CA PRO A 465 -1.52 -6.03 15.49
C PRO A 465 -0.30 -5.19 15.94
N LYS A 466 0.61 -4.89 15.00
CA LYS A 466 1.76 -4.00 15.23
C LYS A 466 2.70 -4.42 16.37
N ILE A 467 2.92 -5.74 16.53
CA ILE A 467 3.94 -6.25 17.44
C ILE A 467 5.33 -5.95 16.87
N SER A 468 6.25 -5.42 17.70
CA SER A 468 7.63 -5.15 17.32
C SER A 468 8.62 -5.91 18.23
N PHE A 469 9.85 -6.12 17.76
CA PHE A 469 10.91 -6.65 18.62
C PHE A 469 11.18 -5.73 19.81
N GLU A 470 11.09 -4.41 19.65
CA GLU A 470 11.21 -3.48 20.77
C GLU A 470 10.23 -3.82 21.90
N ALA A 471 8.98 -4.10 21.56
CA ALA A 471 7.97 -4.49 22.54
C ALA A 471 8.26 -5.87 23.15
N CYS A 472 8.71 -6.83 22.34
CA CYS A 472 9.01 -8.20 22.77
C CYS A 472 10.28 -8.29 23.61
N MET A 473 11.17 -7.31 23.51
CA MET A 473 12.45 -7.27 24.24
C MET A 473 12.36 -6.41 25.52
N LYS A 474 11.20 -5.90 25.90
CA LYS A 474 11.00 -5.21 27.17
C LYS A 474 11.23 -6.15 28.37
N ALA A 475 11.68 -5.59 29.48
CA ALA A 475 11.91 -6.35 30.70
C ALA A 475 10.65 -7.12 31.13
N GLY A 476 10.80 -8.43 31.39
CA GLY A 476 9.72 -9.31 31.81
C GLY A 476 8.94 -9.98 30.67
N ALA A 477 9.17 -9.62 29.39
CA ALA A 477 8.60 -10.31 28.26
C ALA A 477 9.17 -11.74 28.14
N GLU A 478 8.38 -12.67 27.60
CA GLU A 478 8.79 -14.10 27.47
C GLU A 478 9.97 -14.26 26.52
N LEU A 479 9.95 -13.57 25.37
CA LEU A 479 11.04 -13.61 24.40
C LEU A 479 12.32 -13.04 25.02
N ARG A 480 12.25 -11.94 25.79
CA ARG A 480 13.40 -11.34 26.48
C ARG A 480 14.03 -12.31 27.46
N ARG A 481 13.24 -13.00 28.27
CA ARG A 481 13.74 -14.00 29.23
C ARG A 481 14.47 -15.14 28.53
N SER A 482 13.89 -15.65 27.43
CA SER A 482 14.54 -16.70 26.63
C SER A 482 15.83 -16.19 25.98
N TYR A 483 15.83 -14.99 25.42
CA TYR A 483 17.01 -14.33 24.85
C TYR A 483 18.17 -14.22 25.85
N ASP A 484 17.87 -13.86 27.10
CA ASP A 484 18.89 -13.69 28.15
C ASP A 484 19.51 -15.02 28.62
N THR A 485 18.79 -16.16 28.48
CA THR A 485 19.16 -17.45 29.07
C THR A 485 19.50 -18.54 28.06
N ASP A 486 19.09 -18.41 26.80
CA ASP A 486 19.30 -19.42 25.75
C ASP A 486 20.08 -18.83 24.57
N GLU A 487 21.26 -19.37 24.29
CA GLU A 487 22.16 -18.92 23.23
C GLU A 487 21.53 -19.10 21.83
N THR A 488 20.77 -20.17 21.63
CA THR A 488 20.06 -20.41 20.35
C THR A 488 18.99 -19.35 20.11
N THR A 489 18.21 -19.01 21.13
CA THR A 489 17.24 -17.90 21.05
C THR A 489 17.95 -16.60 20.74
N ARG A 490 19.06 -16.31 21.41
CA ARG A 490 19.83 -15.08 21.19
C ARG A 490 20.31 -14.98 19.75
N SER A 491 20.95 -16.00 19.23
CA SER A 491 21.50 -15.98 17.87
C SER A 491 20.41 -15.81 16.80
N ILE A 492 19.24 -16.45 16.96
CA ILE A 492 18.10 -16.28 16.02
C ILE A 492 17.53 -14.89 16.12
N VAL A 493 17.35 -14.34 17.33
CA VAL A 493 16.76 -13.02 17.52
C VAL A 493 17.70 -11.92 17.01
N ASP A 494 19.00 -12.02 17.27
CA ASP A 494 20.01 -11.08 16.76
C ASP A 494 20.03 -11.04 15.23
N MET A 495 19.84 -12.19 14.57
CA MET A 495 19.71 -12.28 13.12
C MET A 495 18.35 -11.72 12.62
N ALA A 496 17.27 -11.92 13.38
CA ALA A 496 15.92 -11.55 12.98
C ALA A 496 15.60 -10.06 13.18
N MET A 497 16.17 -9.43 14.21
CA MET A 497 15.88 -8.02 14.55
C MET A 497 16.17 -7.05 13.40
N PRO A 498 17.31 -7.11 12.69
CA PRO A 498 17.57 -6.24 11.54
C PRO A 498 16.61 -6.46 10.36
N LEU A 499 15.99 -7.64 10.26
CA LEU A 499 15.04 -7.97 9.19
C LEU A 499 13.63 -7.47 9.48
N GLU A 500 13.35 -6.98 10.71
CA GLU A 500 12.03 -6.45 11.05
C GLU A 500 11.64 -5.26 10.19
N GLY A 501 10.45 -5.31 9.62
CA GLY A 501 9.87 -4.22 8.85
C GLY A 501 10.34 -4.14 7.40
N VAL A 502 11.33 -4.93 6.98
CA VAL A 502 11.76 -5.01 5.57
C VAL A 502 10.68 -5.67 4.74
N VAL A 503 10.47 -5.21 3.52
CA VAL A 503 9.51 -5.78 2.58
C VAL A 503 9.97 -7.19 2.17
N ARG A 504 9.11 -8.17 2.43
CA ARG A 504 9.37 -9.58 2.12
C ARG A 504 8.78 -10.03 0.79
N ASN A 505 7.62 -9.53 0.48
CA ASN A 505 6.88 -9.83 -0.75
C ASN A 505 5.89 -8.72 -1.06
N ASP A 506 5.48 -8.66 -2.31
CA ASP A 506 4.32 -7.92 -2.75
C ASP A 506 3.13 -8.86 -2.98
N SER A 507 1.93 -8.33 -2.90
CA SER A 507 0.66 -9.00 -3.17
C SER A 507 -0.37 -7.99 -3.64
N ILE A 508 -1.52 -8.49 -4.10
CA ILE A 508 -2.65 -7.66 -4.49
C ILE A 508 -3.45 -7.32 -3.22
N HIS A 509 -3.83 -6.05 -3.06
CA HIS A 509 -4.74 -5.66 -1.98
C HIS A 509 -6.09 -6.36 -2.14
N ALA A 510 -6.64 -6.84 -1.02
CA ALA A 510 -7.84 -7.68 -1.05
C ALA A 510 -9.08 -6.98 -1.63
N ALA A 511 -9.13 -5.64 -1.61
CA ALA A 511 -10.32 -4.88 -1.95
C ALA A 511 -10.08 -3.67 -2.85
N ALA A 512 -8.96 -2.96 -2.69
CA ALA A 512 -8.76 -1.63 -3.25
C ALA A 512 -8.49 -1.64 -4.75
N VAL A 513 -9.24 -0.79 -5.47
CA VAL A 513 -9.12 -0.52 -6.90
C VAL A 513 -8.97 0.99 -7.08
N VAL A 514 -8.03 1.42 -7.89
CA VAL A 514 -7.85 2.83 -8.26
C VAL A 514 -8.48 3.09 -9.62
N ILE A 515 -9.16 4.23 -9.76
CA ILE A 515 -9.78 4.71 -10.99
C ILE A 515 -9.22 6.09 -11.30
N GLY A 516 -8.52 6.25 -12.43
CA GLY A 516 -7.98 7.52 -12.90
C GLY A 516 -8.88 8.19 -13.94
N ASP A 517 -8.80 9.51 -14.02
CA ASP A 517 -9.43 10.33 -15.07
C ASP A 517 -8.68 10.20 -16.42
N ARG A 518 -7.43 9.74 -16.38
CA ARG A 518 -6.54 9.47 -17.52
C ARG A 518 -5.81 8.13 -17.29
N PRO A 519 -5.07 7.61 -18.28
CA PRO A 519 -4.27 6.42 -18.08
C PRO A 519 -3.40 6.50 -16.81
N LEU A 520 -3.46 5.47 -15.98
CA LEU A 520 -2.76 5.48 -14.68
C LEU A 520 -1.25 5.66 -14.81
N THR A 521 -0.65 5.31 -15.94
CA THR A 521 0.77 5.56 -16.24
C THR A 521 1.12 7.05 -16.39
N GLU A 522 0.14 7.93 -16.37
CA GLU A 522 0.35 9.38 -16.24
C GLU A 522 0.64 9.81 -14.79
N TYR A 523 0.36 8.94 -13.81
CA TYR A 523 0.45 9.22 -12.39
C TYR A 523 1.44 8.32 -11.66
N LEU A 524 1.37 7.01 -11.94
CA LEU A 524 2.07 5.99 -11.17
C LEU A 524 2.48 4.79 -12.04
N PRO A 525 3.55 4.07 -11.63
CA PRO A 525 3.96 2.87 -12.33
C PRO A 525 3.01 1.71 -12.05
N LEU A 526 2.77 0.91 -13.09
CA LEU A 526 1.95 -0.31 -13.05
C LEU A 526 2.83 -1.56 -13.12
N GLN A 527 2.34 -2.67 -12.58
CA GLN A 527 2.98 -3.97 -12.73
C GLN A 527 1.97 -5.08 -13.02
N GLN A 528 2.44 -6.10 -13.77
CA GLN A 528 1.74 -7.34 -14.05
C GLN A 528 2.77 -8.47 -14.12
N LYS A 529 2.63 -9.50 -13.30
CA LYS A 529 3.60 -10.60 -13.22
C LYS A 529 3.14 -11.83 -14.04
N GLY A 530 2.97 -11.62 -15.34
CA GLY A 530 2.48 -12.62 -16.29
C GLY A 530 1.14 -12.24 -16.91
N ALA A 531 0.86 -12.76 -18.10
CA ALA A 531 -0.31 -12.37 -18.89
C ALA A 531 -1.67 -12.66 -18.23
N ASP A 532 -1.71 -13.67 -17.36
CA ASP A 532 -2.93 -14.09 -16.65
C ASP A 532 -3.08 -13.46 -15.26
N SER A 533 -2.12 -12.59 -14.84
CA SER A 533 -2.22 -11.89 -13.55
C SER A 533 -2.90 -10.52 -13.71
N GLU A 534 -3.44 -10.02 -12.60
CA GLU A 534 -4.04 -8.68 -12.55
C GLU A 534 -3.01 -7.57 -12.74
N VAL A 535 -3.43 -6.47 -13.34
CA VAL A 535 -2.67 -5.23 -13.37
C VAL A 535 -2.81 -4.53 -12.02
N VAL A 536 -1.69 -4.24 -11.38
CA VAL A 536 -1.65 -3.59 -10.08
C VAL A 536 -0.76 -2.35 -10.11
N THR A 537 -1.03 -1.40 -9.22
CA THR A 537 -0.14 -0.25 -9.01
C THR A 537 1.17 -0.71 -8.38
N GLN A 538 2.29 0.02 -8.58
CA GLN A 538 3.49 -0.15 -7.75
C GLN A 538 3.43 0.65 -6.44
N PHE A 539 2.53 1.61 -6.36
CA PHE A 539 2.35 2.43 -5.17
C PHE A 539 1.32 1.81 -4.23
N SER A 540 1.63 1.88 -2.94
CA SER A 540 0.75 1.42 -1.87
C SER A 540 -0.54 2.26 -1.80
N MET A 541 -1.53 1.78 -1.06
CA MET A 541 -2.79 2.49 -0.87
C MET A 541 -2.59 3.93 -0.35
N ASN A 542 -1.65 4.13 0.59
CA ASN A 542 -1.36 5.45 1.15
C ASN A 542 -0.68 6.38 0.14
N ASP A 543 0.09 5.83 -0.78
CA ASP A 543 0.78 6.59 -1.83
C ASP A 543 -0.18 6.96 -2.96
N VAL A 544 -1.11 6.06 -3.30
CA VAL A 544 -2.21 6.32 -4.24
C VAL A 544 -3.11 7.45 -3.72
N ASP A 545 -3.48 7.41 -2.43
CA ASP A 545 -4.22 8.50 -1.76
C ASP A 545 -3.44 9.82 -1.79
N ALA A 546 -2.12 9.75 -1.61
CA ALA A 546 -1.26 10.93 -1.63
C ALA A 546 -1.17 11.61 -2.99
N LEU A 547 -1.27 10.84 -4.07
CA LEU A 547 -1.36 11.34 -5.44
C LEU A 547 -2.75 11.86 -5.79
N GLY A 548 -3.69 11.91 -4.85
CA GLY A 548 -5.05 12.39 -5.08
C GLY A 548 -5.88 11.54 -6.03
N LEU A 549 -5.52 10.28 -6.26
CA LEU A 549 -6.26 9.35 -7.10
C LEU A 549 -7.45 8.75 -6.35
N LEU A 550 -8.54 8.52 -7.08
CA LEU A 550 -9.74 7.92 -6.52
C LEU A 550 -9.55 6.43 -6.24
N LYS A 551 -9.60 6.09 -4.96
CA LYS A 551 -9.58 4.72 -4.47
C LYS A 551 -11.02 4.26 -4.17
N MET A 552 -11.34 3.03 -4.54
CA MET A 552 -12.60 2.35 -4.25
C MET A 552 -12.33 1.01 -3.59
N ASP A 553 -12.99 0.73 -2.46
CA ASP A 553 -12.84 -0.53 -1.75
C ASP A 553 -13.99 -1.50 -2.11
N PHE A 554 -13.68 -2.46 -2.99
CA PHE A 554 -14.56 -3.57 -3.38
C PHE A 554 -14.34 -4.75 -2.44
N LEU A 555 -14.99 -4.72 -1.27
CA LEU A 555 -14.78 -5.74 -0.25
C LEU A 555 -15.53 -7.03 -0.59
N GLY A 556 -14.87 -8.17 -0.48
CA GLY A 556 -15.51 -9.48 -0.61
C GLY A 556 -16.05 -9.97 0.73
N LEU A 557 -17.36 -10.09 0.88
CA LEU A 557 -18.01 -10.60 2.08
C LEU A 557 -18.66 -11.95 1.82
N ARG A 558 -17.99 -13.03 2.29
CA ARG A 558 -18.46 -14.41 2.10
C ARG A 558 -19.85 -14.67 2.69
N ASN A 559 -20.28 -13.90 3.70
CA ASN A 559 -21.61 -14.04 4.27
C ASN A 559 -22.72 -13.68 3.28
N LEU A 560 -22.48 -12.81 2.32
CA LEU A 560 -23.44 -12.54 1.24
C LEU A 560 -23.65 -13.79 0.38
N ASP A 561 -22.56 -14.49 0.00
CA ASP A 561 -22.67 -15.75 -0.75
C ASP A 561 -23.44 -16.83 0.06
N VAL A 562 -23.26 -16.88 1.39
CA VAL A 562 -24.00 -17.79 2.26
C VAL A 562 -25.50 -17.46 2.27
N ILE A 563 -25.85 -16.17 2.35
CA ILE A 563 -27.25 -15.70 2.33
C ILE A 563 -27.85 -16.02 0.96
N ASP A 564 -27.19 -15.69 -0.14
CA ASP A 564 -27.66 -15.98 -1.48
C ASP A 564 -27.96 -17.46 -1.67
N ARG A 565 -27.01 -18.31 -1.23
CA ARG A 565 -27.21 -19.77 -1.29
C ARG A 565 -28.36 -20.28 -0.42
N ALA A 566 -28.54 -19.67 0.77
CA ALA A 566 -29.67 -20.02 1.64
C ALA A 566 -31.02 -19.65 1.00
N VAL A 567 -31.12 -18.46 0.41
CA VAL A 567 -32.33 -17.99 -0.33
C VAL A 567 -32.65 -18.93 -1.50
N GLU A 568 -31.64 -19.31 -2.29
CA GLU A 568 -31.79 -20.27 -3.39
C GLU A 568 -32.32 -21.63 -2.90
N ILE A 569 -31.76 -22.18 -1.80
CA ILE A 569 -32.16 -23.46 -1.23
C ILE A 569 -33.61 -23.38 -0.73
N ILE A 570 -34.00 -22.28 -0.07
CA ILE A 570 -35.37 -22.06 0.36
C ILE A 570 -36.30 -22.04 -0.83
N ALA A 571 -36.02 -21.28 -1.86
CA ALA A 571 -36.82 -21.22 -3.08
C ALA A 571 -36.97 -22.60 -3.74
N GLN A 572 -35.90 -23.38 -3.85
CA GLN A 572 -35.92 -24.73 -4.43
C GLN A 572 -36.70 -25.73 -3.59
N SER A 573 -36.63 -25.63 -2.25
CA SER A 573 -37.24 -26.61 -1.34
C SER A 573 -38.68 -26.30 -0.98
N THR A 574 -39.08 -25.03 -0.93
CA THR A 574 -40.39 -24.57 -0.48
C THR A 574 -41.25 -23.94 -1.58
N GLY A 575 -40.62 -23.57 -2.73
CA GLY A 575 -41.26 -22.77 -3.77
C GLY A 575 -41.48 -21.30 -3.37
N THR A 576 -40.95 -20.85 -2.25
CA THR A 576 -41.12 -19.48 -1.74
C THR A 576 -39.84 -18.64 -2.06
N GLU A 577 -40.03 -17.55 -2.79
CA GLU A 577 -38.96 -16.53 -2.95
C GLU A 577 -38.92 -15.68 -1.68
N LEU A 578 -37.76 -15.64 -1.04
CA LEU A 578 -37.53 -14.84 0.16
C LEU A 578 -36.87 -13.50 -0.22
N ASP A 579 -37.59 -12.42 0.10
CA ASP A 579 -37.02 -11.07 0.03
C ASP A 579 -36.32 -10.76 1.37
N MET A 580 -34.99 -10.58 1.32
CA MET A 580 -34.19 -10.31 2.49
C MET A 580 -34.47 -8.93 3.11
N ASP A 581 -34.93 -7.95 2.31
CA ASP A 581 -35.29 -6.62 2.79
C ASP A 581 -36.63 -6.65 3.57
N ALA A 582 -37.45 -7.66 3.33
CA ALA A 582 -38.75 -7.87 4.00
C ALA A 582 -38.65 -8.74 5.26
N VAL A 583 -37.48 -9.27 5.61
CA VAL A 583 -37.32 -10.12 6.82
C VAL A 583 -37.54 -9.27 8.08
N PRO A 584 -38.51 -9.69 8.97
CA PRO A 584 -38.80 -8.93 10.19
C PRO A 584 -37.61 -8.98 11.17
N LEU A 585 -37.38 -7.87 11.87
CA LEU A 585 -36.31 -7.76 12.88
C LEU A 585 -36.80 -8.07 14.31
N ASP A 586 -38.00 -8.62 14.48
CA ASP A 586 -38.65 -8.88 15.79
C ASP A 586 -38.89 -10.35 16.05
N ASP A 587 -38.23 -11.28 15.31
CA ASP A 587 -38.39 -12.72 15.53
C ASP A 587 -37.84 -13.16 16.89
N ARG A 588 -38.74 -13.43 17.82
CA ARG A 588 -38.44 -13.84 19.19
C ARG A 588 -37.59 -15.11 19.28
N LYS A 589 -37.79 -16.09 18.38
CA LYS A 589 -37.07 -17.37 18.41
C LYS A 589 -35.57 -17.14 18.08
N THR A 590 -35.30 -16.24 17.18
CA THR A 590 -33.92 -15.83 16.83
C THR A 590 -33.20 -15.22 18.03
N TYR A 591 -33.84 -14.28 18.75
CA TYR A 591 -33.26 -13.70 19.96
C TYR A 591 -33.09 -14.69 21.10
N GLU A 592 -34.03 -15.60 21.30
CA GLU A 592 -33.93 -16.68 22.28
C GLU A 592 -32.75 -17.63 21.97
N MET A 593 -32.50 -17.94 20.69
CA MET A 593 -31.36 -18.71 20.24
C MET A 593 -30.05 -17.96 20.55
N MET A 594 -29.97 -16.69 20.17
CA MET A 594 -28.80 -15.86 20.44
C MET A 594 -28.54 -15.67 21.94
N ALA A 595 -29.58 -15.47 22.75
CA ALA A 595 -29.47 -15.33 24.20
C ALA A 595 -28.89 -16.58 24.90
N ARG A 596 -29.03 -17.78 24.32
CA ARG A 596 -28.36 -18.99 24.78
C ARG A 596 -26.89 -19.07 24.35
N GLY A 597 -26.43 -18.15 23.47
CA GLY A 597 -25.12 -18.19 22.86
C GLY A 597 -24.97 -19.22 21.72
N ASP A 598 -26.09 -19.69 21.16
CA ASP A 598 -26.14 -20.61 20.03
C ASP A 598 -25.95 -19.81 18.73
N ALA A 599 -24.74 -19.18 18.55
CA ALA A 599 -24.44 -18.24 17.49
C ALA A 599 -23.42 -18.78 16.48
N THR A 600 -23.34 -20.10 16.32
CA THR A 600 -22.49 -20.72 15.27
C THR A 600 -23.07 -20.38 13.91
N GLY A 601 -22.25 -19.83 13.02
CA GLY A 601 -22.66 -19.37 11.69
C GLY A 601 -23.36 -17.99 11.68
N VAL A 602 -23.54 -17.35 12.85
CA VAL A 602 -24.05 -15.98 12.92
C VAL A 602 -22.88 -15.01 12.78
N PHE A 603 -22.87 -14.26 11.70
CA PHE A 603 -21.78 -13.33 11.38
C PHE A 603 -21.43 -12.41 12.56
N GLN A 604 -20.13 -12.29 12.87
CA GLN A 604 -19.55 -11.53 13.99
C GLN A 604 -19.87 -12.04 15.40
N PHE A 605 -20.77 -13.02 15.58
CA PHE A 605 -21.17 -13.53 16.91
C PHE A 605 -20.58 -14.89 17.26
N GLU A 606 -19.68 -15.43 16.44
CA GLU A 606 -19.17 -16.81 16.59
C GLU A 606 -18.06 -16.95 17.64
N SER A 607 -17.34 -15.86 17.99
CA SER A 607 -16.23 -15.94 18.94
C SER A 607 -16.74 -16.25 20.36
N THR A 608 -15.91 -16.90 21.17
CA THR A 608 -16.24 -17.23 22.57
C THR A 608 -16.66 -15.99 23.35
N GLY A 609 -15.90 -14.87 23.20
CA GLY A 609 -16.22 -13.62 23.88
C GLY A 609 -17.58 -13.04 23.50
N MET A 610 -17.95 -13.09 22.19
CA MET A 610 -19.27 -12.65 21.74
C MET A 610 -20.39 -13.55 22.25
N ARG A 611 -20.21 -14.88 22.24
CA ARG A 611 -21.21 -15.82 22.80
C ARG A 611 -21.41 -15.61 24.30
N ASP A 612 -20.35 -15.30 25.05
CA ASP A 612 -20.45 -14.98 26.47
C ASP A 612 -21.16 -13.64 26.71
N ALA A 613 -20.91 -12.64 25.85
CA ALA A 613 -21.64 -11.39 25.89
C ALA A 613 -23.13 -11.56 25.57
N LEU A 614 -23.50 -12.39 24.57
CA LEU A 614 -24.88 -12.75 24.26
C LEU A 614 -25.60 -13.38 25.46
N ARG A 615 -24.95 -14.32 26.18
CA ARG A 615 -25.52 -14.95 27.38
C ARG A 615 -25.73 -13.97 28.53
N GLN A 616 -24.88 -12.95 28.66
CA GLN A 616 -24.99 -11.92 29.69
C GLN A 616 -26.09 -10.91 29.36
N VAL A 617 -26.07 -10.36 28.12
CA VAL A 617 -26.99 -9.29 27.68
C VAL A 617 -28.41 -9.85 27.46
N LYS A 618 -28.53 -11.09 26.94
CA LYS A 618 -29.79 -11.75 26.57
C LYS A 618 -30.63 -10.88 25.65
N PRO A 619 -30.21 -10.72 24.38
CA PRO A 619 -30.89 -9.86 23.43
C PRO A 619 -32.36 -10.23 23.26
N THR A 620 -33.19 -9.21 23.14
CA THR A 620 -34.65 -9.33 22.95
C THR A 620 -35.15 -8.54 21.75
N GLU A 621 -34.32 -7.67 21.22
CA GLU A 621 -34.59 -6.78 20.10
C GLU A 621 -33.30 -6.51 19.28
N PHE A 622 -33.46 -5.92 18.11
CA PHE A 622 -32.32 -5.71 17.18
C PHE A 622 -31.30 -4.71 17.75
N GLU A 623 -31.76 -3.71 18.47
CA GLU A 623 -30.94 -2.68 19.13
C GLU A 623 -29.93 -3.30 20.11
N ASP A 624 -30.31 -4.41 20.79
CA ASP A 624 -29.37 -5.16 21.63
C ASP A 624 -28.22 -5.78 20.85
N ILE A 625 -28.50 -6.24 19.62
CA ILE A 625 -27.47 -6.80 18.72
C ILE A 625 -26.52 -5.69 18.27
N VAL A 626 -27.05 -4.53 17.91
CA VAL A 626 -26.28 -3.35 17.55
C VAL A 626 -25.36 -2.92 18.72
N ALA A 627 -25.93 -2.84 19.94
CA ALA A 627 -25.17 -2.50 21.15
C ALA A 627 -24.06 -3.51 21.45
N LEU A 628 -24.32 -4.81 21.28
CA LEU A 628 -23.32 -5.86 21.48
C LEU A 628 -22.13 -5.73 20.53
N VAL A 629 -22.36 -5.41 19.25
CA VAL A 629 -21.27 -5.18 18.28
C VAL A 629 -20.44 -3.95 18.69
N ALA A 630 -21.06 -2.92 19.24
CA ALA A 630 -20.35 -1.73 19.73
C ALA A 630 -19.55 -2.01 21.01
N LEU A 631 -20.12 -2.79 21.94
CA LEU A 631 -19.51 -3.15 23.22
C LEU A 631 -18.33 -4.11 23.11
N CYS A 632 -18.39 -5.07 22.16
CA CYS A 632 -17.35 -6.09 22.01
C CYS A 632 -16.10 -5.59 21.26
N ARG A 633 -15.58 -4.44 21.65
CA ARG A 633 -14.34 -3.84 21.16
C ARG A 633 -13.38 -3.58 22.33
N PRO A 634 -12.06 -3.55 22.08
CA PRO A 634 -11.11 -3.13 23.09
C PRO A 634 -11.50 -1.76 23.68
N GLY A 635 -11.61 -1.66 25.02
CA GLY A 635 -12.10 -0.47 25.71
C GLY A 635 -13.56 -0.62 26.18
N PRO A 636 -14.57 -0.56 25.28
CA PRO A 636 -15.99 -0.67 25.68
C PRO A 636 -16.39 -2.00 26.31
N MET A 637 -15.65 -3.08 26.06
CA MET A 637 -15.94 -4.43 26.57
C MET A 637 -16.11 -4.47 28.10
N GLN A 638 -15.42 -3.60 28.84
CA GLN A 638 -15.57 -3.48 30.29
C GLN A 638 -16.99 -3.08 30.74
N TYR A 639 -17.78 -2.47 29.86
CA TYR A 639 -19.16 -2.04 30.17
C TYR A 639 -20.22 -3.11 29.92
N ILE A 640 -19.88 -4.27 29.34
CA ILE A 640 -20.82 -5.35 29.06
C ILE A 640 -21.59 -5.77 30.33
N PRO A 641 -20.96 -5.97 31.50
CA PRO A 641 -21.71 -6.34 32.72
C PRO A 641 -22.71 -5.27 33.17
N ALA A 642 -22.30 -3.98 33.12
CA ALA A 642 -23.19 -2.88 33.51
C ALA A 642 -24.36 -2.74 32.54
N TYR A 643 -24.13 -2.83 31.23
CA TYR A 643 -25.18 -2.85 30.21
C TYR A 643 -26.15 -3.98 30.43
N ALA A 644 -25.65 -5.21 30.60
CA ALA A 644 -26.47 -6.39 30.82
C ALA A 644 -27.30 -6.29 32.11
N ASN A 645 -26.74 -5.80 33.22
CA ASN A 645 -27.44 -5.64 34.47
C ASN A 645 -28.56 -4.60 34.39
N ARG A 646 -28.28 -3.45 33.77
CA ARG A 646 -29.28 -2.37 33.62
C ARG A 646 -30.40 -2.78 32.68
N LYS A 647 -30.07 -3.38 31.52
CA LYS A 647 -31.05 -3.94 30.59
C LYS A 647 -31.95 -4.97 31.25
N ASN A 648 -31.40 -5.92 32.02
CA ASN A 648 -32.14 -6.99 32.65
C ASN A 648 -32.79 -6.56 33.99
N GLY A 649 -32.79 -5.27 34.34
CA GLY A 649 -33.44 -4.73 35.55
C GLY A 649 -32.76 -5.09 36.88
N LYS A 650 -31.52 -5.56 36.82
CA LYS A 650 -30.73 -5.92 38.03
C LYS A 650 -30.04 -4.72 38.66
N GLU A 651 -29.87 -3.66 37.90
CA GLU A 651 -29.20 -2.42 38.29
C GLU A 651 -30.01 -1.23 37.76
N PRO A 652 -30.23 -0.16 38.56
CA PRO A 652 -30.98 1.01 38.08
C PRO A 652 -30.15 1.77 37.01
N VAL A 653 -30.84 2.30 35.99
CA VAL A 653 -30.25 3.19 35.00
C VAL A 653 -30.08 4.56 35.62
N THR A 654 -28.85 5.06 35.67
CA THR A 654 -28.50 6.39 36.21
C THR A 654 -27.86 7.25 35.16
N PHE A 655 -28.14 8.54 35.20
CA PHE A 655 -27.56 9.53 34.30
C PHE A 655 -26.82 10.59 35.11
N ALA A 656 -25.63 10.97 34.69
CA ALA A 656 -24.82 12.00 35.35
C ALA A 656 -25.48 13.41 35.25
N ASP A 657 -26.27 13.66 34.22
CA ASP A 657 -27.10 14.83 34.01
C ASP A 657 -28.47 14.42 33.45
N PRO A 658 -29.59 14.99 33.91
CA PRO A 658 -30.93 14.63 33.42
C PRO A 658 -31.11 14.76 31.90
N ARG A 659 -30.37 15.67 31.22
CA ARG A 659 -30.39 15.86 29.77
C ARG A 659 -29.87 14.63 29.02
N LEU A 660 -28.95 13.88 29.62
CA LEU A 660 -28.41 12.65 29.04
C LEU A 660 -29.43 11.55 28.87
N LYS A 661 -30.57 11.62 29.57
CA LYS A 661 -31.63 10.63 29.44
C LYS A 661 -32.22 10.57 28.03
N ALA A 662 -32.32 11.70 27.37
CA ALA A 662 -32.79 11.78 25.98
C ALA A 662 -31.81 11.11 25.00
N ILE A 663 -30.51 11.22 25.26
CA ILE A 663 -29.43 10.74 24.40
C ILE A 663 -29.11 9.25 24.69
N LEU A 664 -28.92 8.91 25.96
CA LEU A 664 -28.41 7.62 26.40
C LEU A 664 -29.50 6.66 26.92
N GLY A 665 -30.77 6.99 26.72
CA GLY A 665 -31.87 6.17 27.23
C GLY A 665 -31.90 4.76 26.65
N THR A 666 -31.68 4.62 25.35
CA THR A 666 -31.63 3.37 24.59
C THR A 666 -30.40 2.52 24.90
N THR A 667 -29.31 3.16 25.37
CA THR A 667 -28.06 2.50 25.76
C THR A 667 -27.88 2.36 27.27
N PHE A 668 -28.96 2.47 28.00
CA PHE A 668 -29.02 2.31 29.48
C PHE A 668 -28.01 3.21 30.23
N GLY A 669 -27.81 4.43 29.75
CA GLY A 669 -26.92 5.43 30.37
C GLY A 669 -25.41 5.19 30.09
N ILE A 670 -25.08 4.43 29.08
CA ILE A 670 -23.69 4.17 28.65
C ILE A 670 -23.51 4.77 27.26
N ALA A 671 -22.57 5.68 27.08
CA ALA A 671 -22.22 6.21 25.77
C ALA A 671 -21.49 5.14 24.95
N LEU A 672 -22.17 4.53 23.99
CA LEU A 672 -21.67 3.46 23.13
C LEU A 672 -21.33 3.93 21.73
N TYR A 673 -22.10 4.89 21.21
CA TYR A 673 -22.02 5.35 19.83
C TYR A 673 -21.32 6.69 19.73
N GLN A 674 -20.67 6.94 18.59
CA GLN A 674 -20.03 8.23 18.34
C GLN A 674 -21.06 9.37 18.24
N GLU A 675 -22.24 9.07 17.67
CA GLU A 675 -23.37 9.98 17.58
C GLU A 675 -23.78 10.47 18.98
N GLU A 676 -23.93 9.57 19.94
CA GLU A 676 -24.24 9.92 21.34
C GLU A 676 -23.17 10.84 21.93
N SER A 677 -21.88 10.56 21.66
CA SER A 677 -20.77 11.40 22.15
C SER A 677 -20.80 12.80 21.52
N MET A 678 -21.13 12.92 20.23
CA MET A 678 -21.26 14.19 19.53
C MET A 678 -22.48 14.98 20.04
N GLU A 679 -23.60 14.30 20.25
CA GLU A 679 -24.83 14.90 20.77
C GLU A 679 -24.64 15.37 22.22
N ILE A 680 -23.93 14.62 23.05
CA ILE A 680 -23.53 15.04 24.39
C ILE A 680 -22.66 16.32 24.32
N ALA A 681 -21.66 16.35 23.44
CA ALA A 681 -20.81 17.53 23.29
C ALA A 681 -21.62 18.75 22.86
N GLN A 682 -22.56 18.59 21.94
CA GLN A 682 -23.40 19.68 21.43
C GLN A 682 -24.41 20.16 22.47
N GLN A 683 -25.12 19.27 23.16
CA GLN A 683 -26.21 19.66 24.09
C GLN A 683 -25.71 20.08 25.47
N ILE A 684 -24.53 19.62 25.89
CA ILE A 684 -23.97 19.87 27.22
C ILE A 684 -22.75 20.78 27.18
N GLY A 685 -21.92 20.67 26.13
CA GLY A 685 -20.71 21.48 25.98
C GLY A 685 -20.95 22.87 25.37
N GLY A 686 -22.06 23.12 24.72
CA GLY A 686 -22.47 24.40 24.13
C GLY A 686 -22.02 24.54 22.70
#